data_8115ca4d7ea4f069522bf94db5fa0c46
#
_entry.id   8115ca4d7ea4f069522bf94db5fa0c46
#
_cell.length_a   1.000
_cell.length_b   1.000
_cell.length_c   1.000
_cell.angle_alpha   90.00
_cell.angle_beta   90.00
_cell.angle_gamma   90.00
#
_symmetry.space_group_name_H-M   'P 1'
#
loop_
_entity.id
_entity.type
_entity.pdbx_description
1 polymer ?
#
loop_
_entity_poly.entity_id
_entity_poly.type
_entity_poly.pdbx_seq_one_letter_code
_entity_poly.pdbx_strand_id
1 'polypeptide(L)'
;MKKGIYLSLICIVSLQASEKLEDITLNEQAPTNTKVVKNVSGEEVKSADLADALNRKIPSISLIRRSGIANDITLRGQKRDNINITIDGAKICGACVNRMDPPTSHVVTHAIDDIEIKEGPFDVEEFGTLSGSVKVTTKKPTKKISGEMSLNGGSFGYKKASGTISGGTDKVRLLLSASTEQGEQYEDGNGDNFSEQLANYTKGNPDTAKFNYAQNHKDMDAFTKTMYMGKVFVDITDDQELKLSYTANRSDDILYPSSKMDAEYDDSDMMNLKYSVKNLSSFSKKLEMQVYQSEVDHPMSTKYRALAKKGGKYMTHHLTTDMRGAKLKNSADAFGADISYGVDTSKRNWDGKYTVTTIDGSKPIKTIGKSIADVDTDNIGIFFKGKKSFGALDIEGGLRYDDTTIDTASNQEKDTDFTSSSASLFATYKADKDTKLFAGIGKSNRVPDARELYNVKYNTKEKPAKRVINGNPSLNQTTNYELDVGVEKYFPNGQLKFKTFYSKLKDYIYYNGSLKKNNFENIDANIYGLELSGTYLATDAIYLDAGLAYKKGRKDTLTTGQSDRDLADISPLKLHASVTYDYDMQGNVQLSFVAVDKWSDIDAQNGEQELAGYGVVNLKTSREFDNGLTLLFGVDNLLDKTYTTTNTYKDLILMTDSSDTMLINEPGRYVYLNATYMF
;
A
#
# COMPACT_ATOMS: atom_id res chain seq x y z
N MET A 1 -15.53 -46.21 11.29
CA MET A 1 -15.09 -45.65 10.00
C MET A 1 -16.23 -44.93 9.26
N LYS A 2 -17.07 -44.11 9.93
CA LYS A 2 -18.15 -43.34 9.26
C LYS A 2 -18.26 -41.88 9.73
N LYS A 3 -17.39 -41.42 10.64
CA LYS A 3 -17.39 -40.02 11.11
C LYS A 3 -16.43 -39.07 10.37
N GLY A 4 -15.49 -39.61 9.57
CA GLY A 4 -14.54 -38.76 8.84
C GLY A 4 -15.06 -38.19 7.51
N ILE A 5 -16.11 -38.79 6.93
CA ILE A 5 -16.65 -38.36 5.63
C ILE A 5 -17.59 -37.14 5.81
N TYR A 6 -18.26 -37.03 6.95
CA TYR A 6 -19.14 -35.87 7.20
C TYR A 6 -18.38 -34.57 7.51
N LEU A 7 -17.18 -34.66 8.13
CA LEU A 7 -16.37 -33.46 8.38
C LEU A 7 -15.80 -32.86 7.09
N SER A 8 -15.43 -33.73 6.12
CA SER A 8 -14.93 -33.29 4.83
C SER A 8 -16.02 -32.65 3.95
N LEU A 9 -17.28 -33.08 4.11
CA LEU A 9 -18.41 -32.51 3.35
C LEU A 9 -18.89 -31.19 3.94
N ILE A 10 -18.81 -31.03 5.26
CA ILE A 10 -19.15 -29.77 5.96
C ILE A 10 -18.10 -28.69 5.64
N CYS A 11 -16.80 -29.04 5.57
CA CYS A 11 -15.77 -28.10 5.14
C CYS A 11 -15.93 -27.65 3.68
N ILE A 12 -16.43 -28.52 2.76
CA ILE A 12 -16.65 -28.16 1.36
C ILE A 12 -17.90 -27.27 1.21
N VAL A 13 -18.95 -27.50 1.99
CA VAL A 13 -20.17 -26.67 1.97
C VAL A 13 -19.97 -25.34 2.68
N SER A 14 -19.16 -25.28 3.75
CA SER A 14 -18.80 -24.03 4.41
C SER A 14 -17.88 -23.16 3.52
N LEU A 15 -17.00 -23.76 2.71
CA LEU A 15 -16.16 -23.02 1.77
C LEU A 15 -16.97 -22.31 0.68
N GLN A 16 -18.11 -22.84 0.24
CA GLN A 16 -18.96 -22.15 -0.76
C GLN A 16 -19.89 -21.09 -0.19
N ALA A 17 -20.28 -21.20 1.06
CA ALA A 17 -21.10 -20.18 1.74
C ALA A 17 -20.27 -19.02 2.31
N SER A 18 -18.98 -19.25 2.62
CA SER A 18 -18.10 -18.27 3.23
C SER A 18 -17.35 -17.38 2.23
N GLU A 19 -17.36 -17.69 0.92
CA GLU A 19 -16.66 -16.89 -0.09
C GLU A 19 -17.16 -15.44 -0.24
N LYS A 20 -18.28 -15.09 0.39
CA LYS A 20 -18.99 -13.83 0.13
C LYS A 20 -18.65 -12.67 1.07
N LEU A 21 -18.05 -12.95 2.23
CA LEU A 21 -17.61 -11.92 3.18
C LEU A 21 -16.30 -12.26 3.89
N GLU A 22 -15.59 -13.24 3.41
CA GLU A 22 -14.31 -13.61 4.00
C GLU A 22 -13.25 -12.57 3.77
N ASP A 23 -12.97 -11.90 4.83
CA ASP A 23 -12.01 -10.84 4.87
C ASP A 23 -10.57 -11.33 4.92
N ILE A 24 -10.30 -12.44 5.60
CA ILE A 24 -8.96 -13.03 5.66
C ILE A 24 -9.11 -14.54 5.75
N THR A 25 -8.85 -15.26 4.66
CA THR A 25 -8.62 -16.70 4.75
C THR A 25 -7.21 -16.93 5.27
N LEU A 26 -7.10 -17.41 6.48
CA LEU A 26 -5.89 -18.06 6.92
C LEU A 26 -5.79 -19.40 6.19
N ASN A 27 -5.14 -19.37 5.03
CA ASN A 27 -4.92 -20.57 4.23
C ASN A 27 -4.00 -21.50 5.02
N GLU A 28 -4.49 -22.68 5.42
CA GLU A 28 -3.67 -23.69 6.13
C GLU A 28 -2.38 -24.05 5.40
N GLN A 29 -2.31 -23.78 4.08
CA GLN A 29 -1.15 -24.02 3.24
C GLN A 29 -0.22 -22.80 3.13
N ALA A 30 -0.66 -21.58 3.52
CA ALA A 30 0.20 -20.41 3.50
C ALA A 30 1.27 -20.49 4.61
N PRO A 31 2.48 -19.98 4.37
CA PRO A 31 3.47 -19.83 5.42
C PRO A 31 2.91 -19.00 6.59
N THR A 32 3.26 -19.35 7.81
CA THR A 32 2.74 -18.70 9.02
C THR A 32 3.10 -17.20 9.14
N ASN A 33 4.04 -16.70 8.37
CA ASN A 33 4.40 -15.28 8.27
C ASN A 33 3.68 -14.53 7.13
N THR A 34 2.78 -15.20 6.42
CA THR A 34 2.05 -14.63 5.28
C THR A 34 0.56 -14.52 5.62
N LYS A 35 -0.05 -13.40 5.27
CA LYS A 35 -1.50 -13.18 5.31
C LYS A 35 -2.02 -13.09 3.88
N VAL A 36 -3.14 -13.72 3.59
CA VAL A 36 -3.79 -13.66 2.28
C VAL A 36 -5.17 -13.04 2.43
N VAL A 37 -5.41 -11.95 1.72
CA VAL A 37 -6.71 -11.29 1.65
C VAL A 37 -7.30 -11.59 0.27
N LYS A 38 -8.41 -12.34 0.22
CA LYS A 38 -9.00 -12.76 -1.05
C LYS A 38 -10.03 -11.76 -1.59
N ASN A 39 -10.83 -11.17 -0.75
CA ASN A 39 -11.92 -10.32 -1.22
C ASN A 39 -11.86 -8.95 -0.56
N VAL A 40 -11.72 -7.91 -1.36
CA VAL A 40 -11.78 -6.50 -0.91
C VAL A 40 -13.04 -5.78 -1.39
N SER A 41 -13.95 -6.47 -2.11
CA SER A 41 -15.12 -5.84 -2.73
C SER A 41 -16.00 -5.08 -1.73
N GLY A 42 -16.14 -5.59 -0.51
CA GLY A 42 -16.88 -4.91 0.56
C GLY A 42 -16.20 -3.64 1.07
N GLU A 43 -14.93 -3.44 0.81
CA GLU A 43 -14.16 -2.27 1.22
C GLU A 43 -13.95 -1.29 0.06
N GLU A 44 -13.83 -1.78 -1.17
CA GLU A 44 -13.66 -0.92 -2.36
C GLU A 44 -14.85 -0.01 -2.67
N VAL A 45 -16.03 -0.34 -2.13
CA VAL A 45 -17.22 0.50 -2.25
C VAL A 45 -17.16 1.77 -1.40
N LYS A 46 -16.14 1.90 -0.57
CA LYS A 46 -15.93 2.99 0.39
C LYS A 46 -14.75 3.87 0.02
N SER A 47 -13.83 3.34 -0.77
CA SER A 47 -12.58 4.01 -1.11
C SER A 47 -12.13 3.64 -2.51
N ALA A 48 -11.50 4.61 -3.16
CA ALA A 48 -10.95 4.45 -4.49
C ALA A 48 -9.58 3.79 -4.51
N ASP A 49 -8.98 3.49 -3.36
CA ASP A 49 -7.67 2.86 -3.28
C ASP A 49 -7.58 1.69 -2.28
N LEU A 50 -6.51 0.91 -2.45
CA LEU A 50 -6.27 -0.28 -1.68
C LEU A 50 -5.86 -0.02 -0.22
N ALA A 51 -5.27 1.15 0.07
CA ALA A 51 -4.71 1.45 1.39
C ALA A 51 -5.76 1.41 2.50
N ASP A 52 -6.95 1.94 2.22
CA ASP A 52 -8.08 1.94 3.16
C ASP A 52 -8.56 0.50 3.46
N ALA A 53 -8.70 -0.34 2.42
CA ALA A 53 -9.08 -1.74 2.57
C ALA A 53 -8.07 -2.51 3.43
N LEU A 54 -6.78 -2.33 3.17
CA LEU A 54 -5.72 -2.99 3.95
C LEU A 54 -5.69 -2.53 5.41
N ASN A 55 -5.85 -1.22 5.66
CA ASN A 55 -5.91 -0.67 7.01
C ASN A 55 -7.08 -1.25 7.85
N ARG A 56 -8.23 -1.50 7.20
CA ARG A 56 -9.42 -2.06 7.87
C ARG A 56 -9.28 -3.55 8.17
N LYS A 57 -8.61 -4.30 7.28
CA LYS A 57 -8.51 -5.76 7.37
C LYS A 57 -7.28 -6.25 8.13
N ILE A 58 -6.17 -5.52 8.11
CA ILE A 58 -4.88 -5.97 8.65
C ILE A 58 -4.48 -5.09 9.84
N PRO A 59 -4.48 -5.60 11.07
CA PRO A 59 -4.15 -4.81 12.26
C PRO A 59 -2.74 -4.20 12.24
N SER A 60 -1.75 -4.89 11.65
CA SER A 60 -0.36 -4.41 11.55
C SER A 60 -0.16 -3.29 10.53
N ILE A 61 -1.13 -3.09 9.62
CA ILE A 61 -1.12 -2.01 8.64
C ILE A 61 -1.85 -0.79 9.21
N SER A 62 -1.27 0.38 9.04
CA SER A 62 -1.91 1.65 9.36
C SER A 62 -1.98 2.54 8.12
N LEU A 63 -3.04 3.33 8.02
CA LEU A 63 -3.29 4.23 6.91
C LEU A 63 -2.47 5.51 7.07
N ILE A 64 -1.95 6.00 5.96
CA ILE A 64 -1.44 7.37 5.82
C ILE A 64 -2.42 8.14 4.95
N ARG A 65 -3.40 8.78 5.58
CA ARG A 65 -4.42 9.59 4.90
C ARG A 65 -3.80 10.83 4.30
N ARG A 66 -4.07 11.07 3.01
CA ARG A 66 -3.64 12.27 2.29
C ARG A 66 -4.84 13.02 1.70
N SER A 67 -5.87 12.27 1.27
CA SER A 67 -7.03 12.76 0.55
C SER A 67 -8.18 11.75 0.64
N GLY A 68 -9.21 11.94 -0.16
CA GLY A 68 -10.25 10.94 -0.43
C GLY A 68 -9.71 9.70 -1.12
N ILE A 69 -8.65 9.86 -1.95
CA ILE A 69 -7.91 8.78 -2.62
C ILE A 69 -6.40 9.00 -2.50
N ALA A 70 -5.61 8.10 -3.08
CA ALA A 70 -4.14 8.16 -3.13
C ALA A 70 -3.51 8.19 -1.73
N ASN A 71 -3.99 7.31 -0.88
CA ASN A 71 -3.49 7.10 0.47
C ASN A 71 -2.43 6.01 0.49
N ASP A 72 -1.44 6.14 1.37
CA ASP A 72 -0.35 5.19 1.55
C ASP A 72 -0.54 4.36 2.83
N ILE A 73 0.33 3.39 3.04
CA ILE A 73 0.32 2.51 4.20
C ILE A 73 1.63 2.55 4.98
N THR A 74 1.54 2.22 6.27
CA THR A 74 2.70 1.73 7.04
C THR A 74 2.51 0.26 7.34
N LEU A 75 3.61 -0.49 7.35
CA LEU A 75 3.69 -1.87 7.78
C LEU A 75 4.78 -1.99 8.84
N ARG A 76 4.43 -2.47 10.04
CA ARG A 76 5.35 -2.52 11.20
C ARG A 76 6.04 -1.19 11.52
N GLY A 77 5.32 -0.05 11.33
CA GLY A 77 5.86 1.29 11.59
C GLY A 77 6.82 1.81 10.52
N GLN A 78 6.95 1.15 9.39
CA GLN A 78 7.77 1.59 8.26
C GLN A 78 6.89 1.89 7.05
N LYS A 79 7.33 2.80 6.18
CA LYS A 79 6.56 3.32 5.04
C LYS A 79 7.41 3.40 3.76
N ARG A 80 6.77 3.81 2.66
CA ARG A 80 7.41 4.07 1.36
C ARG A 80 8.15 2.84 0.83
N ASP A 81 9.34 3.03 0.33
CA ASP A 81 10.18 1.99 -0.29
C ASP A 81 10.80 1.01 0.73
N ASN A 82 10.45 1.14 2.04
CA ASN A 82 10.67 0.07 3.02
C ASN A 82 9.68 -1.09 2.85
N ILE A 83 8.55 -0.87 2.15
CA ILE A 83 7.53 -1.88 1.82
C ILE A 83 7.61 -2.14 0.32
N ASN A 84 7.75 -3.39 -0.07
CA ASN A 84 7.76 -3.77 -1.48
C ASN A 84 6.33 -4.08 -1.94
N ILE A 85 5.80 -3.31 -2.89
CA ILE A 85 4.45 -3.49 -3.44
C ILE A 85 4.57 -3.89 -4.90
N THR A 86 3.94 -5.01 -5.28
CA THR A 86 3.92 -5.50 -6.67
C THR A 86 2.50 -5.81 -7.11
N ILE A 87 2.21 -5.61 -8.40
CA ILE A 87 0.93 -5.94 -9.05
C ILE A 87 1.22 -6.95 -10.15
N ASP A 88 0.70 -8.16 -10.03
CA ASP A 88 1.00 -9.29 -10.93
C ASP A 88 2.53 -9.54 -11.11
N GLY A 89 3.31 -9.22 -10.07
CA GLY A 89 4.78 -9.34 -10.05
C GLY A 89 5.53 -8.18 -10.73
N ALA A 90 4.84 -7.17 -11.24
CA ALA A 90 5.45 -5.94 -11.75
C ALA A 90 5.52 -4.87 -10.65
N LYS A 91 6.56 -4.04 -10.67
CA LYS A 91 6.69 -2.87 -9.79
C LYS A 91 6.13 -1.63 -10.47
N ILE A 92 5.47 -0.78 -9.69
CA ILE A 92 5.12 0.59 -10.05
C ILE A 92 5.63 1.52 -8.96
N CYS A 93 6.22 2.64 -9.35
CA CYS A 93 6.79 3.61 -8.43
C CYS A 93 6.08 4.94 -8.61
N GLY A 94 5.50 5.48 -7.54
CA GLY A 94 4.95 6.83 -7.56
C GLY A 94 6.00 7.88 -7.89
N ALA A 95 5.58 8.96 -8.54
CA ALA A 95 6.43 10.07 -8.95
C ALA A 95 6.52 11.18 -7.88
N CYS A 96 5.50 11.32 -7.03
CA CYS A 96 5.43 12.37 -6.03
C CYS A 96 6.46 12.20 -4.90
N VAL A 97 7.32 13.19 -4.71
CA VAL A 97 8.31 13.22 -3.61
C VAL A 97 7.64 13.15 -2.23
N ASN A 98 6.36 13.51 -2.11
CA ASN A 98 5.57 13.42 -0.90
C ASN A 98 4.73 12.14 -0.82
N ARG A 99 4.88 11.21 -1.78
CA ARG A 99 4.14 9.95 -1.85
C ARG A 99 2.61 10.17 -1.88
N MET A 100 2.14 11.07 -2.73
CA MET A 100 0.72 11.37 -2.96
C MET A 100 0.13 10.57 -4.13
N ASP A 101 0.91 9.70 -4.71
CA ASP A 101 0.61 8.72 -5.74
C ASP A 101 1.26 7.36 -5.39
N PRO A 102 0.93 6.76 -4.22
CA PRO A 102 1.57 5.52 -3.80
C PRO A 102 1.18 4.34 -4.73
N PRO A 103 1.97 3.26 -4.80
CA PRO A 103 1.62 2.07 -5.59
C PRO A 103 0.22 1.50 -5.30
N THR A 104 -0.29 1.69 -4.09
CA THR A 104 -1.64 1.28 -3.67
C THR A 104 -2.74 2.00 -4.43
N SER A 105 -2.51 3.21 -4.94
CA SER A 105 -3.50 3.97 -5.69
C SER A 105 -3.60 3.56 -7.17
N HIS A 106 -2.62 2.82 -7.69
CA HIS A 106 -2.60 2.35 -9.09
C HIS A 106 -3.17 0.93 -9.26
N VAL A 107 -3.79 0.36 -8.22
CA VAL A 107 -4.41 -0.97 -8.26
C VAL A 107 -5.87 -0.87 -8.72
N VAL A 108 -6.26 -1.71 -9.68
CA VAL A 108 -7.66 -1.88 -10.11
C VAL A 108 -8.39 -2.72 -9.06
N THR A 109 -8.94 -2.07 -8.05
CA THR A 109 -9.44 -2.72 -6.82
C THR A 109 -10.53 -3.76 -7.07
N HIS A 110 -11.51 -3.50 -7.96
CA HIS A 110 -12.58 -4.44 -8.32
C HIS A 110 -12.09 -5.66 -9.13
N ALA A 111 -10.86 -5.60 -9.64
CA ALA A 111 -10.24 -6.69 -10.38
C ALA A 111 -9.20 -7.48 -9.56
N ILE A 112 -9.13 -7.29 -8.25
CA ILE A 112 -8.25 -8.06 -7.37
C ILE A 112 -8.77 -9.50 -7.24
N ASP A 113 -7.86 -10.48 -7.35
CA ASP A 113 -8.08 -11.90 -7.05
C ASP A 113 -7.67 -12.19 -5.60
N ASP A 114 -6.41 -11.86 -5.28
CA ASP A 114 -5.88 -11.97 -3.92
C ASP A 114 -4.77 -10.94 -3.64
N ILE A 115 -4.50 -10.73 -2.36
CA ILE A 115 -3.40 -9.91 -1.87
C ILE A 115 -2.61 -10.73 -0.85
N GLU A 116 -1.36 -11.02 -1.17
CA GLU A 116 -0.44 -11.67 -0.24
C GLU A 116 0.38 -10.61 0.49
N ILE A 117 0.34 -10.63 1.82
CA ILE A 117 1.12 -9.74 2.68
C ILE A 117 2.10 -10.59 3.47
N LYS A 118 3.39 -10.41 3.20
CA LYS A 118 4.49 -11.05 3.92
C LYS A 118 5.19 -10.01 4.79
N GLU A 119 5.07 -10.17 6.09
CA GLU A 119 5.64 -9.24 7.07
C GLU A 119 7.08 -9.60 7.38
N GLY A 120 7.92 -8.58 7.56
CA GLY A 120 9.34 -8.73 7.84
C GLY A 120 10.23 -8.97 6.61
N PRO A 121 11.55 -9.09 6.79
CA PRO A 121 12.54 -9.21 5.73
C PRO A 121 12.65 -10.66 5.19
N PHE A 122 11.53 -11.34 5.00
CA PHE A 122 11.49 -12.75 4.61
C PHE A 122 11.22 -12.99 3.12
N ASP A 123 11.05 -11.93 2.34
CA ASP A 123 10.88 -12.02 0.90
C ASP A 123 12.18 -11.69 0.18
N VAL A 124 12.95 -12.72 -0.14
CA VAL A 124 14.22 -12.59 -0.87
C VAL A 124 14.06 -12.60 -2.39
N GLU A 125 12.86 -12.84 -2.91
CA GLU A 125 12.62 -12.84 -4.35
C GLU A 125 12.54 -11.42 -4.93
N GLU A 126 12.39 -10.41 -4.07
CA GLU A 126 12.19 -9.03 -4.49
C GLU A 126 13.24 -8.09 -3.89
N PHE A 127 13.79 -7.20 -4.71
CA PHE A 127 14.74 -6.18 -4.29
C PHE A 127 14.11 -5.16 -3.33
N GLY A 128 14.82 -4.81 -2.25
CA GLY A 128 14.49 -3.69 -1.37
C GLY A 128 13.39 -3.98 -0.34
N THR A 129 13.08 -5.24 -0.03
CA THR A 129 12.08 -5.60 1.00
C THR A 129 12.65 -5.42 2.40
N LEU A 130 12.28 -4.35 3.11
CA LEU A 130 12.81 -4.06 4.45
C LEU A 130 11.83 -4.48 5.57
N SER A 131 10.58 -3.99 5.54
CA SER A 131 9.54 -4.29 6.55
C SER A 131 8.53 -5.34 6.12
N GLY A 132 8.49 -5.64 4.83
CA GLY A 132 7.60 -6.64 4.25
C GLY A 132 7.24 -6.37 2.81
N SER A 133 6.42 -7.25 2.23
CA SER A 133 5.91 -7.14 0.88
C SER A 133 4.39 -7.24 0.82
N VAL A 134 3.80 -6.55 -0.14
CA VAL A 134 2.38 -6.62 -0.51
C VAL A 134 2.32 -7.00 -1.99
N LYS A 135 1.87 -8.22 -2.28
CA LYS A 135 1.76 -8.74 -3.65
C LYS A 135 0.29 -8.81 -4.04
N VAL A 136 -0.10 -7.96 -4.96
CA VAL A 136 -1.46 -7.94 -5.49
C VAL A 136 -1.52 -8.82 -6.73
N THR A 137 -2.43 -9.79 -6.71
CA THR A 137 -2.77 -10.61 -7.88
C THR A 137 -4.13 -10.17 -8.40
N THR A 138 -4.23 -9.89 -9.69
CA THR A 138 -5.50 -9.48 -10.30
C THR A 138 -6.16 -10.64 -11.03
N LYS A 139 -7.51 -10.59 -11.20
CA LYS A 139 -8.36 -11.63 -11.78
C LYS A 139 -7.76 -12.20 -13.08
N LYS A 140 -7.90 -13.50 -13.25
CA LYS A 140 -7.39 -14.23 -14.42
C LYS A 140 -8.48 -14.41 -15.45
N PRO A 141 -8.14 -14.40 -16.76
CA PRO A 141 -9.09 -14.70 -17.81
C PRO A 141 -9.65 -16.13 -17.69
N THR A 142 -10.95 -16.28 -17.89
CA THR A 142 -11.70 -17.54 -17.83
C THR A 142 -11.88 -18.15 -19.22
N LYS A 143 -12.19 -19.45 -19.30
CA LYS A 143 -12.55 -20.12 -20.57
C LYS A 143 -14.00 -19.84 -20.96
N LYS A 144 -14.92 -19.95 -19.99
CA LYS A 144 -16.33 -19.63 -20.19
C LYS A 144 -16.52 -18.13 -20.10
N ILE A 145 -17.48 -17.62 -20.84
CA ILE A 145 -17.89 -16.22 -20.68
C ILE A 145 -18.44 -16.05 -19.27
N SER A 146 -17.90 -15.09 -18.58
CA SER A 146 -18.31 -14.67 -17.23
C SER A 146 -18.07 -13.18 -17.09
N GLY A 147 -18.80 -12.55 -16.21
CA GLY A 147 -18.63 -11.13 -15.98
C GLY A 147 -19.22 -10.68 -14.66
N GLU A 148 -18.86 -9.45 -14.32
CA GLU A 148 -19.33 -8.76 -13.14
C GLU A 148 -19.55 -7.29 -13.51
N MET A 149 -20.66 -6.74 -13.05
CA MET A 149 -20.98 -5.31 -13.13
C MET A 149 -21.32 -4.82 -11.73
N SER A 150 -20.79 -3.67 -11.32
CA SER A 150 -21.04 -3.11 -10.00
C SER A 150 -21.34 -1.61 -10.09
N LEU A 151 -22.35 -1.18 -9.35
CA LEU A 151 -22.72 0.21 -9.15
C LEU A 151 -22.67 0.53 -7.67
N ASN A 152 -22.00 1.63 -7.32
CA ASN A 152 -21.83 2.08 -5.96
C ASN A 152 -22.27 3.52 -5.83
N GLY A 153 -22.90 3.86 -4.72
CA GLY A 153 -23.21 5.22 -4.31
C GLY A 153 -23.01 5.39 -2.81
N GLY A 154 -22.56 6.55 -2.41
CA GLY A 154 -22.30 6.83 -0.99
C GLY A 154 -22.45 8.29 -0.61
N SER A 155 -22.25 8.58 0.66
CA SER A 155 -22.18 9.95 1.18
C SER A 155 -21.11 10.76 0.44
N PHE A 156 -21.17 12.06 0.54
CA PHE A 156 -20.21 12.99 -0.06
C PHE A 156 -20.12 12.85 -1.59
N GLY A 157 -21.28 12.67 -2.24
CA GLY A 157 -21.38 12.60 -3.70
C GLY A 157 -20.63 11.41 -4.34
N TYR A 158 -20.16 10.43 -3.55
CA TYR A 158 -19.40 9.30 -4.08
C TYR A 158 -20.25 8.43 -5.00
N LYS A 159 -19.70 8.15 -6.18
CA LYS A 159 -20.27 7.29 -7.21
C LYS A 159 -19.17 6.46 -7.85
N LYS A 160 -19.45 5.18 -8.09
CA LYS A 160 -18.55 4.29 -8.83
C LYS A 160 -19.36 3.35 -9.73
N ALA A 161 -18.92 3.19 -10.94
CA ALA A 161 -19.36 2.12 -11.82
C ALA A 161 -18.15 1.29 -12.25
N SER A 162 -18.24 -0.02 -12.15
CA SER A 162 -17.18 -0.91 -12.57
C SER A 162 -17.74 -2.15 -13.29
N GLY A 163 -16.92 -2.75 -14.14
CA GLY A 163 -17.27 -3.97 -14.83
C GLY A 163 -16.05 -4.75 -15.27
N THR A 164 -16.20 -6.07 -15.25
CA THR A 164 -15.20 -7.02 -15.74
C THR A 164 -15.92 -8.05 -16.59
N ILE A 165 -15.38 -8.34 -17.77
CA ILE A 165 -15.84 -9.44 -18.64
C ILE A 165 -14.65 -10.30 -19.01
N SER A 166 -14.85 -11.59 -19.00
CA SER A 166 -13.82 -12.56 -19.33
C SER A 166 -14.40 -13.72 -20.13
N GLY A 167 -13.59 -14.32 -20.99
CA GLY A 167 -13.97 -15.50 -21.76
C GLY A 167 -12.89 -15.90 -22.75
N GLY A 168 -13.07 -17.06 -23.39
CA GLY A 168 -12.12 -17.51 -24.39
C GLY A 168 -12.29 -18.97 -24.75
N THR A 169 -11.20 -19.55 -25.21
CA THR A 169 -11.07 -20.95 -25.59
C THR A 169 -10.05 -21.65 -24.69
N ASP A 170 -9.80 -22.92 -24.94
CA ASP A 170 -8.72 -23.65 -24.28
C ASP A 170 -7.31 -23.06 -24.55
N LYS A 171 -7.16 -22.32 -25.67
CA LYS A 171 -5.87 -21.79 -26.11
C LYS A 171 -5.72 -20.29 -25.87
N VAL A 172 -6.79 -19.52 -25.99
CA VAL A 172 -6.72 -18.05 -25.84
C VAL A 172 -7.85 -17.60 -24.94
N ARG A 173 -7.50 -16.87 -23.89
CA ARG A 173 -8.42 -16.32 -22.89
C ARG A 173 -8.20 -14.83 -22.76
N LEU A 174 -9.28 -14.09 -22.65
CA LEU A 174 -9.29 -12.63 -22.57
C LEU A 174 -10.03 -12.17 -21.31
N LEU A 175 -9.57 -11.07 -20.74
CA LEU A 175 -10.26 -10.34 -19.69
C LEU A 175 -10.15 -8.84 -19.99
N LEU A 176 -11.27 -8.15 -19.89
CA LEU A 176 -11.35 -6.70 -19.93
C LEU A 176 -12.03 -6.21 -18.66
N SER A 177 -11.50 -5.17 -18.07
CA SER A 177 -12.02 -4.56 -16.86
C SER A 177 -11.91 -3.05 -16.93
N ALA A 178 -12.94 -2.35 -16.46
CA ALA A 178 -12.96 -0.90 -16.41
C ALA A 178 -13.71 -0.41 -15.17
N SER A 179 -13.31 0.72 -14.63
CA SER A 179 -14.08 1.45 -13.62
C SER A 179 -13.95 2.95 -13.80
N THR A 180 -15.00 3.66 -13.39
CA THR A 180 -14.95 5.11 -13.22
C THR A 180 -15.57 5.45 -11.87
N GLU A 181 -14.99 6.41 -11.18
CA GLU A 181 -15.42 6.84 -9.85
C GLU A 181 -15.11 8.31 -9.62
N GLN A 182 -15.93 8.95 -8.80
CA GLN A 182 -15.76 10.33 -8.36
C GLN A 182 -16.26 10.50 -6.92
N GLY A 183 -15.74 11.48 -6.23
CA GLY A 183 -16.19 11.87 -4.90
C GLY A 183 -16.02 13.35 -4.67
N GLU A 184 -16.99 13.96 -4.00
CA GLU A 184 -16.85 15.30 -3.44
C GLU A 184 -15.88 15.28 -2.25
N GLN A 185 -15.56 16.45 -1.70
CA GLN A 185 -14.79 16.54 -0.47
C GLN A 185 -15.61 15.92 0.66
N TYR A 186 -15.09 14.88 1.30
CA TYR A 186 -15.81 14.31 2.44
C TYR A 186 -15.84 15.30 3.61
N GLU A 187 -16.87 15.20 4.43
CA GLU A 187 -17.01 15.92 5.68
C GLU A 187 -16.54 15.05 6.85
N ASP A 188 -15.86 15.66 7.81
CA ASP A 188 -15.48 14.98 9.06
C ASP A 188 -16.70 14.89 10.03
N GLY A 189 -16.51 14.33 11.22
CA GLY A 189 -17.59 14.21 12.21
C GLY A 189 -18.09 15.54 12.81
N ASN A 190 -17.45 16.66 12.47
CA ASN A 190 -17.97 18.01 12.80
C ASN A 190 -18.77 18.61 11.63
N GLY A 191 -18.78 17.96 10.46
CA GLY A 191 -19.37 18.47 9.23
C GLY A 191 -18.43 19.37 8.43
N ASP A 192 -17.15 19.43 8.74
CA ASP A 192 -16.17 20.24 8.01
C ASP A 192 -15.61 19.47 6.81
N ASN A 193 -15.78 19.97 5.60
CA ASN A 193 -15.14 19.44 4.39
C ASN A 193 -13.66 19.85 4.29
N PHE A 194 -12.95 19.44 3.23
CA PHE A 194 -11.53 19.75 3.03
C PHE A 194 -11.23 21.26 3.05
N SER A 195 -12.07 22.04 2.40
CA SER A 195 -11.93 23.51 2.34
C SER A 195 -12.14 24.16 3.69
N GLU A 196 -13.07 23.64 4.46
CA GLU A 196 -13.40 24.14 5.80
C GLU A 196 -12.36 23.73 6.83
N GLN A 197 -11.91 22.47 6.84
CA GLN A 197 -10.80 21.99 7.68
C GLN A 197 -9.53 22.85 7.44
N LEU A 198 -9.20 23.12 6.15
CA LEU A 198 -8.07 23.97 5.80
C LEU A 198 -8.26 25.42 6.23
N ALA A 199 -9.47 25.98 6.03
CA ALA A 199 -9.78 27.35 6.47
C ALA A 199 -9.73 27.50 7.98
N ASN A 200 -10.21 26.50 8.73
CA ASN A 200 -10.16 26.47 10.18
C ASN A 200 -8.70 26.44 10.68
N TYR A 201 -7.86 25.59 10.06
CA TYR A 201 -6.43 25.49 10.40
C TYR A 201 -5.65 26.77 10.10
N THR A 202 -5.94 27.45 9.00
CA THR A 202 -5.21 28.66 8.58
C THR A 202 -5.77 29.94 9.16
N LYS A 203 -6.81 29.85 9.99
CA LYS A 203 -7.47 31.03 10.59
C LYS A 203 -6.50 31.86 11.42
N GLY A 204 -6.39 33.15 11.08
CA GLY A 204 -5.50 34.09 11.77
C GLY A 204 -4.05 34.09 11.30
N ASN A 205 -3.66 33.21 10.39
CA ASN A 205 -2.31 33.15 9.82
C ASN A 205 -2.31 33.50 8.31
N PRO A 206 -1.95 34.73 7.92
CA PRO A 206 -1.92 35.17 6.53
C PRO A 206 -0.91 34.39 5.65
N ASP A 207 0.14 33.85 6.25
CA ASP A 207 1.18 33.12 5.52
C ASP A 207 0.72 31.73 5.08
N THR A 208 -0.20 31.12 5.79
CA THR A 208 -0.83 29.85 5.41
C THR A 208 -2.18 30.06 4.72
N ALA A 209 -2.98 31.07 5.12
CA ALA A 209 -4.30 31.37 4.55
C ALA A 209 -4.29 31.62 3.02
N LYS A 210 -3.17 32.06 2.44
CA LYS A 210 -2.99 32.18 0.99
C LYS A 210 -3.08 30.85 0.24
N PHE A 211 -2.93 29.73 0.93
CA PHE A 211 -3.08 28.40 0.37
C PHE A 211 -4.47 27.79 0.55
N ASN A 212 -5.43 28.52 1.16
CA ASN A 212 -6.84 28.11 1.13
C ASN A 212 -7.30 27.96 -0.30
N TYR A 213 -8.31 27.11 -0.53
CA TYR A 213 -8.91 27.00 -1.85
C TYR A 213 -9.50 28.33 -2.30
N ALA A 214 -9.34 28.69 -3.58
CA ALA A 214 -9.96 29.88 -4.13
C ALA A 214 -11.48 29.73 -4.12
N GLN A 215 -12.21 30.85 -3.98
CA GLN A 215 -13.68 30.85 -3.85
C GLN A 215 -14.42 30.02 -4.92
N ASN A 216 -13.87 29.96 -6.12
CA ASN A 216 -14.42 29.18 -7.24
C ASN A 216 -14.00 27.72 -7.24
N HIS A 217 -13.14 27.28 -6.31
CA HIS A 217 -12.67 25.91 -6.17
C HIS A 217 -12.97 25.30 -4.79
N LYS A 218 -13.59 26.06 -3.88
CA LYS A 218 -13.83 25.57 -2.51
C LYS A 218 -14.83 24.40 -2.44
N ASP A 219 -15.70 24.27 -3.42
CA ASP A 219 -16.76 23.27 -3.49
C ASP A 219 -16.53 22.29 -4.68
N MET A 220 -15.30 22.25 -5.24
CA MET A 220 -15.00 21.29 -6.31
C MET A 220 -14.91 19.87 -5.77
N ASP A 221 -15.13 18.89 -6.65
CA ASP A 221 -14.94 17.48 -6.33
C ASP A 221 -13.52 17.22 -5.79
N ALA A 222 -13.39 16.25 -4.91
CA ALA A 222 -12.10 15.89 -4.34
C ALA A 222 -11.25 15.06 -5.31
N PHE A 223 -11.89 14.35 -6.23
CA PHE A 223 -11.21 13.56 -7.27
C PHE A 223 -12.20 13.01 -8.30
N THR A 224 -11.66 12.71 -9.48
CA THR A 224 -12.24 11.79 -10.45
C THR A 224 -11.19 10.75 -10.83
N LYS A 225 -11.58 9.49 -10.98
CA LYS A 225 -10.65 8.40 -11.30
C LYS A 225 -11.27 7.41 -12.27
N THR A 226 -10.53 7.05 -13.32
CA THR A 226 -10.91 6.03 -14.28
C THR A 226 -9.78 5.04 -14.46
N MET A 227 -10.08 3.75 -14.42
CA MET A 227 -9.09 2.69 -14.61
C MET A 227 -9.54 1.70 -15.68
N TYR A 228 -8.55 1.19 -16.38
CA TYR A 228 -8.73 0.16 -17.41
C TYR A 228 -7.72 -0.97 -17.21
N MET A 229 -8.14 -2.20 -17.45
CA MET A 229 -7.23 -3.35 -17.47
C MET A 229 -7.64 -4.31 -18.59
N GLY A 230 -6.65 -4.77 -19.33
CA GLY A 230 -6.81 -5.83 -20.33
C GLY A 230 -5.80 -6.95 -20.12
N LYS A 231 -6.23 -8.20 -20.23
CA LYS A 231 -5.36 -9.38 -20.15
C LYS A 231 -5.60 -10.34 -21.28
N VAL A 232 -4.53 -10.90 -21.81
CA VAL A 232 -4.54 -11.97 -22.82
C VAL A 232 -3.66 -13.11 -22.32
N PHE A 233 -4.24 -14.30 -22.16
CA PHE A 233 -3.51 -15.52 -21.83
C PHE A 233 -3.56 -16.46 -23.00
N VAL A 234 -2.40 -16.99 -23.42
CA VAL A 234 -2.26 -17.90 -24.55
C VAL A 234 -1.57 -19.17 -24.06
N ASP A 235 -2.30 -20.28 -24.07
CA ASP A 235 -1.74 -21.61 -23.85
C ASP A 235 -1.16 -22.12 -25.18
N ILE A 236 0.16 -21.94 -25.37
CA ILE A 236 0.89 -22.36 -26.59
C ILE A 236 0.88 -23.87 -26.68
N THR A 237 1.15 -24.54 -25.58
CA THR A 237 1.01 -25.97 -25.33
C THR A 237 0.47 -26.18 -23.92
N ASP A 238 0.21 -27.43 -23.52
CA ASP A 238 -0.22 -27.74 -22.13
C ASP A 238 0.81 -27.33 -21.06
N ASP A 239 2.07 -27.24 -21.45
CA ASP A 239 3.17 -26.85 -20.57
C ASP A 239 3.67 -25.41 -20.78
N GLN A 240 3.19 -24.69 -21.79
CA GLN A 240 3.67 -23.36 -22.15
C GLN A 240 2.54 -22.35 -22.19
N GLU A 241 2.69 -21.30 -21.39
CA GLU A 241 1.70 -20.22 -21.27
C GLU A 241 2.37 -18.86 -21.43
N LEU A 242 1.78 -18.00 -22.26
CA LEU A 242 2.13 -16.59 -22.41
C LEU A 242 1.01 -15.73 -21.83
N LYS A 243 1.35 -14.76 -21.00
CA LYS A 243 0.44 -13.79 -20.35
C LYS A 243 0.86 -12.39 -20.71
N LEU A 244 -0.06 -11.62 -21.25
CA LEU A 244 0.10 -10.18 -21.47
C LEU A 244 -0.97 -9.47 -20.65
N SER A 245 -0.59 -8.40 -19.95
CA SER A 245 -1.51 -7.49 -19.28
C SER A 245 -1.12 -6.04 -19.51
N TYR A 246 -2.15 -5.19 -19.57
CA TYR A 246 -2.02 -3.74 -19.60
C TYR A 246 -3.01 -3.15 -18.62
N THR A 247 -2.55 -2.19 -17.81
CA THR A 247 -3.38 -1.45 -16.86
C THR A 247 -3.09 0.04 -17.04
N ALA A 248 -4.14 0.86 -17.06
CA ALA A 248 -4.05 2.31 -17.08
C ALA A 248 -4.90 2.92 -15.96
N ASN A 249 -4.36 3.91 -15.28
CA ASN A 249 -5.06 4.79 -14.35
C ASN A 249 -5.06 6.23 -14.90
N ARG A 250 -6.19 6.91 -14.79
CA ARG A 250 -6.40 8.31 -15.12
C ARG A 250 -7.18 8.93 -13.97
N SER A 251 -6.52 9.76 -13.19
CA SER A 251 -7.14 10.43 -12.04
C SER A 251 -6.96 11.93 -12.19
N ASP A 252 -8.00 12.71 -12.02
CA ASP A 252 -7.98 14.15 -12.22
C ASP A 252 -8.40 14.90 -10.94
N ASP A 253 -7.86 16.11 -10.79
CA ASP A 253 -8.27 17.10 -9.78
C ASP A 253 -8.21 16.56 -8.33
N ILE A 254 -7.12 15.85 -7.96
CA ILE A 254 -7.02 15.24 -6.63
C ILE A 254 -6.62 16.30 -5.60
N LEU A 255 -7.51 16.57 -4.65
CA LEU A 255 -7.31 17.57 -3.61
C LEU A 255 -6.53 17.00 -2.40
N TYR A 256 -5.53 17.73 -1.96
CA TYR A 256 -4.70 17.42 -0.79
C TYR A 256 -4.71 18.57 0.21
N PRO A 257 -5.73 18.69 1.09
CA PRO A 257 -5.93 19.87 1.93
C PRO A 257 -4.76 20.16 2.87
N SER A 258 -4.08 19.15 3.37
CA SER A 258 -2.89 19.31 4.23
C SER A 258 -1.61 19.68 3.46
N SER A 259 -1.63 19.66 2.13
CA SER A 259 -0.52 20.07 1.27
C SER A 259 -0.68 21.50 0.75
N LYS A 260 0.43 22.11 0.31
CA LYS A 260 0.41 23.42 -0.37
C LYS A 260 0.00 23.32 -1.84
N MET A 261 -0.06 22.11 -2.38
CA MET A 261 -0.36 21.79 -3.77
C MET A 261 -1.35 20.63 -3.84
N ASP A 262 -2.12 20.60 -4.90
CA ASP A 262 -3.04 19.54 -5.28
C ASP A 262 -2.55 18.91 -6.59
N ALA A 263 -2.90 17.66 -6.88
CA ALA A 263 -2.58 17.07 -8.17
C ALA A 263 -3.56 17.56 -9.23
N GLU A 264 -3.03 18.02 -10.37
CA GLU A 264 -3.85 18.34 -11.53
C GLU A 264 -4.39 17.05 -12.16
N TYR A 265 -3.53 16.02 -12.18
CA TYR A 265 -3.86 14.64 -12.53
C TYR A 265 -2.83 13.66 -11.93
N ASP A 266 -3.14 12.38 -11.99
CA ASP A 266 -2.26 11.26 -11.64
C ASP A 266 -2.51 10.13 -12.63
N ASP A 267 -1.69 10.12 -13.69
CA ASP A 267 -1.79 9.17 -14.78
C ASP A 267 -0.73 8.09 -14.66
N SER A 268 -1.14 6.85 -14.85
CA SER A 268 -0.17 5.75 -14.92
C SER A 268 -0.55 4.71 -15.96
N ASP A 269 0.48 4.08 -16.52
CA ASP A 269 0.40 2.97 -17.46
C ASP A 269 1.33 1.85 -17.01
N MET A 270 0.87 0.61 -17.06
CA MET A 270 1.67 -0.57 -16.72
C MET A 270 1.44 -1.69 -17.74
N MET A 271 2.53 -2.14 -18.35
CA MET A 271 2.57 -3.32 -19.22
C MET A 271 3.35 -4.44 -18.55
N ASN A 272 2.87 -5.67 -18.67
CA ASN A 272 3.51 -6.85 -18.09
C ASN A 272 3.36 -8.05 -19.02
N LEU A 273 4.47 -8.65 -19.41
CA LEU A 273 4.55 -9.86 -20.21
C LEU A 273 5.23 -10.96 -19.41
N LYS A 274 4.56 -12.07 -19.23
CA LYS A 274 5.08 -13.27 -18.54
C LYS A 274 4.95 -14.50 -19.45
N TYR A 275 6.05 -15.22 -19.64
CA TYR A 275 6.09 -16.52 -20.28
C TYR A 275 6.50 -17.57 -19.27
N SER A 276 5.82 -18.71 -19.26
CA SER A 276 6.15 -19.82 -18.38
C SER A 276 6.15 -21.14 -19.13
N VAL A 277 7.11 -21.99 -18.78
CA VAL A 277 7.22 -23.37 -19.26
C VAL A 277 7.30 -24.30 -18.06
N LYS A 278 6.52 -25.36 -18.07
CA LYS A 278 6.52 -26.43 -17.06
C LYS A 278 7.24 -27.68 -17.58
N ASN A 279 7.64 -28.54 -16.63
CA ASN A 279 8.12 -29.89 -16.91
C ASN A 279 9.30 -29.97 -17.90
N LEU A 280 10.21 -28.97 -17.89
CA LEU A 280 11.38 -28.96 -18.78
C LEU A 280 12.37 -30.07 -18.46
N SER A 281 12.58 -30.38 -17.18
CA SER A 281 13.48 -31.45 -16.71
C SER A 281 13.26 -31.70 -15.23
N SER A 282 13.96 -32.74 -14.68
CA SER A 282 13.99 -32.98 -13.23
C SER A 282 14.51 -31.81 -12.39
N PHE A 283 15.35 -30.92 -12.99
CA PHE A 283 15.89 -29.73 -12.35
C PHE A 283 15.15 -28.45 -12.71
N SER A 284 14.09 -28.54 -13.51
CA SER A 284 13.27 -27.41 -13.95
C SER A 284 11.81 -27.81 -14.06
N LYS A 285 11.11 -27.75 -12.93
CA LYS A 285 9.66 -28.01 -12.86
C LYS A 285 8.87 -26.87 -13.51
N LYS A 286 9.37 -25.63 -13.36
CA LYS A 286 8.80 -24.44 -13.97
C LYS A 286 9.86 -23.39 -14.19
N LEU A 287 9.97 -22.91 -15.42
CA LEU A 287 10.76 -21.74 -15.78
C LEU A 287 9.79 -20.58 -16.09
N GLU A 288 10.03 -19.43 -15.49
CA GLU A 288 9.24 -18.20 -15.67
C GLU A 288 10.16 -17.06 -16.13
N MET A 289 9.74 -16.40 -17.21
CA MET A 289 10.35 -15.18 -17.71
C MET A 289 9.31 -14.07 -17.64
N GLN A 290 9.67 -12.93 -17.08
CA GLN A 290 8.80 -11.75 -16.96
C GLN A 290 9.55 -10.51 -17.40
N VAL A 291 8.88 -9.65 -18.16
CA VAL A 291 9.33 -8.28 -18.44
C VAL A 291 8.15 -7.34 -18.20
N TYR A 292 8.45 -6.16 -17.64
CA TYR A 292 7.41 -5.17 -17.37
C TYR A 292 7.94 -3.75 -17.53
N GLN A 293 7.00 -2.83 -17.77
CA GLN A 293 7.22 -1.41 -17.73
C GLN A 293 6.04 -0.74 -17.02
N SER A 294 6.32 0.27 -16.21
CA SER A 294 5.29 1.16 -15.66
C SER A 294 5.77 2.61 -15.70
N GLU A 295 4.85 3.51 -16.00
CA GLU A 295 5.09 4.95 -16.05
C GLU A 295 4.08 5.65 -15.14
N VAL A 296 4.49 6.72 -14.46
CA VAL A 296 3.60 7.59 -13.68
C VAL A 296 3.93 9.04 -14.02
N ASP A 297 2.90 9.82 -14.33
CA ASP A 297 2.96 11.26 -14.57
C ASP A 297 2.04 11.97 -13.56
N HIS A 298 2.65 12.82 -12.70
CA HIS A 298 1.98 13.39 -11.53
C HIS A 298 2.36 14.86 -11.31
N PRO A 299 1.66 15.83 -11.93
CA PRO A 299 1.87 17.26 -11.73
C PRO A 299 1.10 17.74 -10.49
N MET A 300 1.83 18.22 -9.50
CA MET A 300 1.29 18.91 -8.34
C MET A 300 1.31 20.42 -8.55
N SER A 301 0.23 21.14 -8.28
CA SER A 301 0.19 22.59 -8.49
C SER A 301 -0.54 23.39 -7.41
N THR A 302 -0.29 24.70 -7.42
CA THR A 302 -1.05 25.66 -6.61
C THR A 302 -2.24 26.25 -7.35
N LYS A 303 -2.69 25.65 -8.45
CA LYS A 303 -3.73 26.14 -9.38
C LYS A 303 -5.06 26.47 -8.67
N TYR A 304 -5.49 25.60 -7.77
CA TYR A 304 -6.78 25.74 -7.06
C TYR A 304 -6.72 26.65 -5.84
N ARG A 305 -5.53 27.13 -5.46
CA ARG A 305 -5.30 27.90 -4.23
C ARG A 305 -5.54 29.41 -4.46
N ALA A 306 -6.00 30.11 -3.41
CA ALA A 306 -6.26 31.56 -3.45
C ALA A 306 -5.04 32.39 -3.90
N LEU A 307 -3.84 31.91 -3.57
CA LEU A 307 -2.57 32.48 -4.03
C LEU A 307 -2.48 32.60 -5.54
N ALA A 308 -2.89 31.56 -6.29
CA ALA A 308 -2.83 31.53 -7.74
C ALA A 308 -3.75 32.57 -8.36
N LYS A 309 -5.01 32.63 -7.89
CA LYS A 309 -6.02 33.60 -8.38
C LYS A 309 -5.57 35.04 -8.13
N LYS A 310 -5.07 35.35 -6.93
CA LYS A 310 -4.59 36.70 -6.61
C LYS A 310 -3.35 37.10 -7.43
N GLY A 311 -2.47 36.13 -7.70
CA GLY A 311 -1.21 36.35 -8.42
C GLY A 311 -1.32 36.25 -9.93
N GLY A 312 -2.44 35.82 -10.52
CA GLY A 312 -2.62 35.59 -11.96
C GLY A 312 -1.72 34.49 -12.54
N LYS A 313 -1.14 33.66 -11.67
CA LYS A 313 -0.18 32.58 -12.02
C LYS A 313 -0.13 31.52 -10.92
N TYR A 314 0.22 30.30 -11.30
CA TYR A 314 0.42 29.20 -10.35
C TYR A 314 1.75 28.51 -10.59
N MET A 315 2.20 27.78 -9.59
CA MET A 315 3.41 26.97 -9.64
C MET A 315 3.02 25.51 -9.77
N THR A 316 3.66 24.79 -10.68
CA THR A 316 3.55 23.34 -10.85
C THR A 316 4.87 22.68 -10.48
N HIS A 317 4.82 21.60 -9.74
CA HIS A 317 5.87 20.62 -9.54
C HIS A 317 5.50 19.39 -10.35
N HIS A 318 6.01 19.28 -11.55
CA HIS A 318 5.76 18.18 -12.46
C HIS A 318 6.77 17.08 -12.21
N LEU A 319 6.29 15.90 -11.90
CA LEU A 319 7.07 14.73 -11.49
C LEU A 319 6.70 13.53 -12.37
N THR A 320 7.69 12.78 -12.80
CA THR A 320 7.50 11.56 -13.60
C THR A 320 8.40 10.43 -13.10
N THR A 321 7.92 9.19 -13.19
CA THR A 321 8.74 7.98 -13.06
C THR A 321 8.50 7.04 -14.22
N ASP A 322 9.58 6.40 -14.70
CA ASP A 322 9.54 5.22 -15.58
C ASP A 322 10.23 4.08 -14.84
N MET A 323 9.60 2.93 -14.80
CA MET A 323 10.14 1.72 -14.16
C MET A 323 10.09 0.57 -15.15
N ARG A 324 11.22 -0.06 -15.40
CA ARG A 324 11.36 -1.25 -16.25
C ARG A 324 11.99 -2.35 -15.48
N GLY A 325 11.58 -3.59 -15.73
CA GLY A 325 12.21 -4.73 -15.09
C GLY A 325 12.09 -6.01 -15.91
N ALA A 326 13.02 -6.91 -15.63
CA ALA A 326 13.01 -8.27 -16.17
C ALA A 326 13.38 -9.26 -15.08
N LYS A 327 12.76 -10.44 -15.08
CA LYS A 327 13.00 -11.51 -14.11
C LYS A 327 13.01 -12.86 -14.81
N LEU A 328 14.00 -13.68 -14.51
CA LEU A 328 14.07 -15.08 -14.89
C LEU A 328 14.10 -15.91 -13.60
N LYS A 329 13.12 -16.79 -13.42
CA LYS A 329 12.97 -17.63 -12.24
C LYS A 329 12.80 -19.08 -12.67
N ASN A 330 13.58 -19.98 -12.07
CA ASN A 330 13.40 -21.41 -12.18
C ASN A 330 12.93 -22.00 -10.84
N SER A 331 12.00 -22.93 -10.89
CA SER A 331 11.54 -23.72 -9.74
C SER A 331 11.81 -25.20 -10.00
N ALA A 332 12.27 -25.92 -8.98
CA ALA A 332 12.63 -27.32 -9.08
C ALA A 332 12.35 -28.05 -7.75
N ASP A 333 12.13 -29.36 -7.85
CA ASP A 333 12.15 -30.25 -6.70
C ASP A 333 13.52 -30.94 -6.66
N ALA A 334 14.34 -30.60 -5.68
CA ALA A 334 15.66 -31.18 -5.53
C ALA A 334 15.98 -31.55 -4.08
N PHE A 335 16.57 -32.69 -3.86
CA PHE A 335 16.93 -33.19 -2.52
C PHE A 335 15.76 -33.26 -1.53
N GLY A 336 14.54 -33.47 -2.04
CA GLY A 336 13.30 -33.45 -1.27
C GLY A 336 12.93 -32.06 -0.72
N ALA A 337 13.38 -31.02 -1.40
CA ALA A 337 13.03 -29.62 -1.13
C ALA A 337 12.45 -28.95 -2.36
N ASP A 338 11.47 -28.07 -2.17
CA ASP A 338 11.02 -27.12 -3.19
C ASP A 338 12.05 -25.99 -3.24
N ILE A 339 12.72 -25.81 -4.35
CA ILE A 339 13.71 -24.74 -4.55
C ILE A 339 13.28 -23.81 -5.66
N SER A 340 13.60 -22.53 -5.53
CA SER A 340 13.51 -21.55 -6.60
C SER A 340 14.74 -20.66 -6.59
N TYR A 341 15.21 -20.30 -7.79
CA TYR A 341 16.34 -19.42 -7.98
C TYR A 341 16.18 -18.62 -9.25
N GLY A 342 16.83 -17.49 -9.29
CA GLY A 342 16.67 -16.61 -10.45
C GLY A 342 17.58 -15.40 -10.41
N VAL A 343 17.41 -14.62 -11.46
CA VAL A 343 18.03 -13.31 -11.63
C VAL A 343 16.94 -12.32 -12.01
N ASP A 344 17.04 -11.12 -11.50
CA ASP A 344 16.21 -10.01 -11.93
C ASP A 344 17.06 -8.74 -12.15
N THR A 345 16.50 -7.86 -12.96
CA THR A 345 17.05 -6.51 -13.15
C THR A 345 15.92 -5.51 -13.21
N SER A 346 16.18 -4.32 -12.75
CA SER A 346 15.22 -3.21 -12.82
C SER A 346 15.95 -1.89 -13.00
N LYS A 347 15.30 -0.98 -13.74
CA LYS A 347 15.72 0.41 -13.91
C LYS A 347 14.54 1.31 -13.58
N ARG A 348 14.74 2.26 -12.66
CA ARG A 348 13.81 3.34 -12.37
C ARG A 348 14.44 4.65 -12.78
N ASN A 349 13.78 5.40 -13.64
CA ASN A 349 14.07 6.81 -13.87
C ASN A 349 13.11 7.67 -13.05
N TRP A 350 13.60 8.75 -12.42
CA TRP A 350 12.80 9.71 -11.70
C TRP A 350 13.22 11.13 -12.05
N ASP A 351 12.28 11.91 -12.60
CA ASP A 351 12.50 13.32 -12.93
C ASP A 351 11.47 14.24 -12.26
N GLY A 352 11.85 15.46 -11.98
CA GLY A 352 10.95 16.44 -11.39
C GLY A 352 11.40 17.86 -11.61
N LYS A 353 10.48 18.75 -12.00
CA LYS A 353 10.77 20.15 -12.30
C LYS A 353 9.70 21.10 -11.77
N TYR A 354 10.13 22.27 -11.33
CA TYR A 354 9.23 23.37 -10.96
C TYR A 354 9.08 24.36 -12.12
N THR A 355 7.83 24.68 -12.46
CA THR A 355 7.46 25.68 -13.45
C THR A 355 6.46 26.68 -12.88
N VAL A 356 6.41 27.87 -13.47
CA VAL A 356 5.35 28.88 -13.20
C VAL A 356 4.59 29.13 -14.47
N THR A 357 3.28 29.07 -14.40
CA THR A 357 2.35 29.18 -15.54
C THR A 357 1.33 30.28 -15.30
N THR A 358 0.81 30.92 -16.34
CA THR A 358 -0.33 31.86 -16.24
C THR A 358 -1.57 31.13 -15.71
N ILE A 359 -2.48 31.85 -15.04
CA ILE A 359 -3.66 31.24 -14.43
C ILE A 359 -4.61 30.58 -15.45
N ASP A 360 -4.60 31.07 -16.68
CA ASP A 360 -5.37 30.51 -17.81
C ASP A 360 -4.68 29.27 -18.44
N GLY A 361 -3.50 28.87 -17.94
CA GLY A 361 -2.74 27.74 -18.47
C GLY A 361 -2.09 27.98 -19.84
N SER A 362 -2.28 29.16 -20.46
CA SER A 362 -1.92 29.41 -21.87
C SER A 362 -0.41 29.45 -22.12
N LYS A 363 0.38 29.82 -21.10
CA LYS A 363 1.84 29.99 -21.29
C LYS A 363 2.63 29.64 -20.02
N PRO A 364 3.65 28.79 -20.12
CA PRO A 364 4.67 28.73 -19.09
C PRO A 364 5.45 30.06 -19.05
N ILE A 365 5.48 30.70 -17.88
CA ILE A 365 6.19 31.97 -17.68
C ILE A 365 7.69 31.69 -17.46
N LYS A 366 8.01 30.63 -16.67
CA LYS A 366 9.35 30.36 -16.21
C LYS A 366 9.51 28.93 -15.71
N THR A 367 10.60 28.27 -16.07
CA THR A 367 11.13 27.11 -15.36
C THR A 367 12.01 27.59 -14.20
N ILE A 368 11.75 27.11 -12.98
CA ILE A 368 12.54 27.46 -11.79
C ILE A 368 13.77 26.56 -11.72
N GLY A 369 13.61 25.25 -11.90
CA GLY A 369 14.67 24.26 -11.88
C GLY A 369 14.16 22.84 -11.60
N LYS A 370 15.06 21.87 -11.63
CA LYS A 370 14.74 20.46 -11.32
C LYS A 370 14.81 20.19 -9.83
N SER A 371 13.82 19.51 -9.29
CA SER A 371 13.78 19.02 -7.91
C SER A 371 14.48 17.68 -7.75
N ILE A 372 14.33 16.83 -8.75
CA ILE A 372 15.07 15.58 -8.99
C ILE A 372 15.55 15.69 -10.43
N ALA A 373 16.83 15.49 -10.66
CA ALA A 373 17.47 15.81 -11.92
C ALA A 373 17.72 14.53 -12.72
N ASP A 374 16.64 13.91 -13.22
CA ASP A 374 16.74 12.77 -14.12
C ASP A 374 17.62 11.67 -13.50
N VAL A 375 17.15 11.09 -12.42
CA VAL A 375 17.90 10.12 -11.62
C VAL A 375 17.51 8.71 -12.03
N ASP A 376 18.49 7.96 -12.51
CA ASP A 376 18.39 6.53 -12.80
C ASP A 376 18.80 5.70 -11.57
N THR A 377 18.02 4.70 -11.23
CA THR A 377 18.36 3.65 -10.26
C THR A 377 18.32 2.32 -10.99
N ASP A 378 19.49 1.76 -11.26
CA ASP A 378 19.68 0.49 -11.95
C ASP A 378 20.04 -0.59 -10.90
N ASN A 379 19.34 -1.72 -10.91
CA ASN A 379 19.61 -2.86 -10.03
C ASN A 379 19.70 -4.15 -10.82
N ILE A 380 20.64 -5.00 -10.44
CA ILE A 380 20.70 -6.40 -10.83
C ILE A 380 20.84 -7.27 -9.58
N GLY A 381 20.02 -8.32 -9.47
CA GLY A 381 19.99 -9.20 -8.31
C GLY A 381 19.93 -10.66 -8.69
N ILE A 382 20.51 -11.50 -7.85
CA ILE A 382 20.39 -12.96 -7.91
C ILE A 382 19.78 -13.44 -6.59
N PHE A 383 18.89 -14.41 -6.68
CA PHE A 383 18.24 -14.97 -5.48
C PHE A 383 18.14 -16.49 -5.53
N PHE A 384 18.11 -17.07 -4.34
CA PHE A 384 17.86 -18.50 -4.10
C PHE A 384 16.91 -18.63 -2.91
N LYS A 385 15.92 -19.50 -3.01
CA LYS A 385 14.98 -19.85 -1.95
C LYS A 385 14.75 -21.35 -1.94
N GLY A 386 14.66 -21.93 -0.75
CA GLY A 386 14.34 -23.33 -0.58
C GLY A 386 13.35 -23.55 0.56
N LYS A 387 12.46 -24.53 0.40
CA LYS A 387 11.53 -24.99 1.44
C LYS A 387 11.62 -26.51 1.54
N LYS A 388 11.76 -27.02 2.77
CA LYS A 388 11.80 -28.46 3.02
C LYS A 388 11.10 -28.82 4.32
N SER A 389 10.35 -29.92 4.27
CA SER A 389 9.67 -30.49 5.43
C SER A 389 10.48 -31.68 6.00
N PHE A 390 10.67 -31.67 7.31
CA PHE A 390 11.34 -32.73 8.10
C PHE A 390 10.35 -33.27 9.13
N GLY A 391 9.37 -34.04 8.68
CA GLY A 391 8.29 -34.51 9.51
C GLY A 391 7.41 -33.35 10.04
N ALA A 392 7.48 -33.08 11.35
CA ALA A 392 6.73 -32.00 11.97
C ALA A 392 7.36 -30.59 11.78
N LEU A 393 8.59 -30.52 11.25
CA LEU A 393 9.34 -29.27 11.09
C LEU A 393 9.40 -28.89 9.61
N ASP A 394 8.83 -27.73 9.27
CA ASP A 394 8.96 -27.09 7.96
C ASP A 394 10.01 -25.96 8.06
N ILE A 395 10.98 -25.94 7.17
CA ILE A 395 12.02 -24.90 7.10
C ILE A 395 11.95 -24.23 5.73
N GLU A 396 11.91 -22.91 5.70
CA GLU A 396 12.05 -22.07 4.52
C GLU A 396 13.27 -21.16 4.71
N GLY A 397 14.15 -21.09 3.71
CA GLY A 397 15.32 -20.21 3.73
C GLY A 397 15.54 -19.55 2.39
N GLY A 398 16.16 -18.39 2.40
CA GLY A 398 16.45 -17.65 1.19
C GLY A 398 17.68 -16.76 1.30
N LEU A 399 18.32 -16.54 0.16
CA LEU A 399 19.48 -15.66 -0.02
C LEU A 399 19.26 -14.78 -1.24
N ARG A 400 19.72 -13.54 -1.17
CA ARG A 400 19.74 -12.60 -2.28
C ARG A 400 21.00 -11.75 -2.23
N TYR A 401 21.52 -11.42 -3.39
CA TYR A 401 22.60 -10.46 -3.59
C TYR A 401 22.20 -9.48 -4.69
N ASP A 402 22.42 -8.20 -4.45
CA ASP A 402 22.09 -7.10 -5.36
C ASP A 402 23.29 -6.19 -5.58
N ASP A 403 23.41 -5.69 -6.80
CA ASP A 403 24.29 -4.59 -7.18
C ASP A 403 23.42 -3.45 -7.74
N THR A 404 23.54 -2.26 -7.18
CA THR A 404 22.68 -1.12 -7.49
C THR A 404 23.54 0.12 -7.77
N THR A 405 23.30 0.75 -8.92
CA THR A 405 23.89 2.04 -9.29
C THR A 405 22.81 3.10 -9.32
N ILE A 406 23.07 4.27 -8.77
CA ILE A 406 22.15 5.42 -8.77
C ILE A 406 22.88 6.61 -9.40
N ASP A 407 22.51 6.93 -10.64
CA ASP A 407 23.10 7.97 -11.47
C ASP A 407 22.21 9.21 -11.53
N THR A 408 22.78 10.39 -11.54
CA THR A 408 22.04 11.65 -11.69
C THR A 408 22.57 12.50 -12.83
N ALA A 409 21.68 13.06 -13.63
CA ALA A 409 22.07 14.03 -14.66
C ALA A 409 22.54 15.39 -14.08
N SER A 410 22.55 15.54 -12.76
CA SER A 410 23.08 16.74 -12.11
C SER A 410 24.60 16.72 -12.06
N ASN A 411 25.25 17.68 -12.69
CA ASN A 411 26.69 17.87 -12.61
C ASN A 411 27.18 18.34 -11.21
N GLN A 412 26.28 18.48 -10.24
CA GLN A 412 26.58 19.00 -8.89
C GLN A 412 26.57 17.91 -7.82
N GLU A 413 26.04 16.73 -8.12
CA GLU A 413 25.98 15.55 -7.26
C GLU A 413 26.82 14.42 -7.87
N LYS A 414 27.21 13.46 -7.03
CA LYS A 414 27.94 12.26 -7.43
C LYS A 414 26.97 11.08 -7.57
N ASP A 415 27.23 10.25 -8.53
CA ASP A 415 26.66 8.93 -8.62
C ASP A 415 27.06 8.07 -7.42
N THR A 416 26.22 7.13 -7.06
CA THR A 416 26.41 6.25 -5.89
C THR A 416 26.15 4.80 -6.24
N ASP A 417 27.02 3.91 -5.74
CA ASP A 417 26.91 2.46 -5.91
C ASP A 417 26.68 1.78 -4.57
N PHE A 418 25.85 0.75 -4.58
CA PHE A 418 25.55 -0.04 -3.41
C PHE A 418 25.56 -1.54 -3.74
N THR A 419 26.18 -2.33 -2.87
CA THR A 419 26.04 -3.77 -2.89
C THR A 419 25.26 -4.24 -1.66
N SER A 420 24.31 -5.13 -1.86
CA SER A 420 23.40 -5.58 -0.81
C SER A 420 23.37 -7.09 -0.72
N SER A 421 23.19 -7.62 0.49
CA SER A 421 22.95 -9.05 0.69
C SER A 421 21.79 -9.25 1.67
N SER A 422 20.77 -9.98 1.24
CA SER A 422 19.63 -10.36 2.08
C SER A 422 19.64 -11.86 2.34
N ALA A 423 19.22 -12.26 3.54
CA ALA A 423 19.11 -13.65 3.93
C ALA A 423 17.94 -13.84 4.89
N SER A 424 17.25 -14.95 4.77
CA SER A 424 16.17 -15.29 5.70
C SER A 424 16.15 -16.79 6.01
N LEU A 425 15.73 -17.12 7.23
CA LEU A 425 15.42 -18.47 7.66
C LEU A 425 14.14 -18.43 8.49
N PHE A 426 13.17 -19.24 8.13
CA PHE A 426 11.88 -19.34 8.81
C PHE A 426 11.57 -20.81 9.09
N ALA A 427 11.25 -21.14 10.32
CA ALA A 427 10.92 -22.48 10.76
C ALA A 427 9.49 -22.53 11.32
N THR A 428 8.73 -23.52 10.93
CA THR A 428 7.40 -23.83 11.49
C THR A 428 7.40 -25.24 12.03
N TYR A 429 7.15 -25.40 13.32
CA TYR A 429 7.08 -26.68 13.99
C TYR A 429 5.62 -27.00 14.34
N LYS A 430 5.11 -28.10 13.80
CA LYS A 430 3.77 -28.66 14.12
C LYS A 430 3.89 -29.45 15.42
N ALA A 431 3.65 -28.77 16.56
CA ALA A 431 3.78 -29.35 17.88
C ALA A 431 2.73 -30.46 18.12
N ASP A 432 1.55 -30.27 17.59
CA ASP A 432 0.48 -31.26 17.49
C ASP A 432 -0.40 -30.93 16.22
N LYS A 433 -1.52 -31.65 16.04
CA LYS A 433 -2.43 -31.45 14.90
C LYS A 433 -3.08 -30.05 14.84
N ASP A 434 -3.14 -29.37 15.99
CA ASP A 434 -3.86 -28.11 16.16
C ASP A 434 -2.92 -26.94 16.55
N THR A 435 -1.61 -27.21 16.75
CA THR A 435 -0.67 -26.18 17.24
C THR A 435 0.56 -26.10 16.35
N LYS A 436 0.82 -24.92 15.82
CA LYS A 436 2.03 -24.57 15.09
C LYS A 436 2.83 -23.54 15.89
N LEU A 437 4.10 -23.81 16.14
CA LEU A 437 5.08 -22.84 16.64
C LEU A 437 5.92 -22.37 15.47
N PHE A 438 6.26 -21.10 15.42
CA PHE A 438 7.13 -20.61 14.35
C PHE A 438 8.14 -19.60 14.87
N ALA A 439 9.29 -19.58 14.20
CA ALA A 439 10.32 -18.59 14.42
C ALA A 439 11.01 -18.25 13.08
N GLY A 440 11.38 -17.01 12.92
CA GLY A 440 12.08 -16.51 11.74
C GLY A 440 13.18 -15.54 12.11
N ILE A 441 14.29 -15.62 11.40
CA ILE A 441 15.35 -14.61 11.42
C ILE A 441 15.58 -14.12 9.99
N GLY A 442 15.76 -12.82 9.82
CA GLY A 442 15.98 -12.22 8.51
C GLY A 442 16.93 -11.04 8.57
N LYS A 443 17.67 -10.89 7.47
CA LYS A 443 18.46 -9.71 7.17
C LYS A 443 18.05 -9.21 5.78
N SER A 444 17.76 -7.93 5.65
CA SER A 444 17.52 -7.30 4.35
C SER A 444 18.12 -5.91 4.28
N ASN A 445 18.25 -5.39 3.07
CA ASN A 445 18.80 -4.07 2.81
C ASN A 445 17.85 -3.25 1.94
N ARG A 446 17.89 -1.93 2.10
CA ARG A 446 17.27 -0.96 1.20
C ARG A 446 18.27 0.15 0.88
N VAL A 447 18.50 0.39 -0.40
CA VAL A 447 19.31 1.53 -0.86
C VAL A 447 18.51 2.83 -0.71
N PRO A 448 19.16 4.00 -0.55
CA PRO A 448 18.47 5.29 -0.59
C PRO A 448 17.75 5.51 -1.93
N ASP A 449 16.64 6.21 -1.92
CA ASP A 449 15.96 6.63 -3.14
C ASP A 449 16.50 7.98 -3.67
N ALA A 450 16.08 8.35 -4.89
CA ALA A 450 16.52 9.60 -5.51
C ALA A 450 16.09 10.85 -4.72
N ARG A 451 14.98 10.80 -3.98
CA ARG A 451 14.55 11.90 -3.10
C ARG A 451 15.47 12.04 -1.88
N GLU A 452 15.83 10.92 -1.29
CA GLU A 452 16.70 10.88 -0.11
C GLU A 452 18.13 11.34 -0.45
N LEU A 453 18.60 11.03 -1.65
CA LEU A 453 19.94 11.42 -2.11
C LEU A 453 19.99 12.83 -2.71
N TYR A 454 19.07 13.16 -3.65
CA TYR A 454 19.27 14.26 -4.60
C TYR A 454 18.17 15.31 -4.61
N ASN A 455 17.11 15.20 -3.77
CA ASN A 455 16.02 16.15 -3.80
C ASN A 455 16.47 17.58 -3.53
N VAL A 456 15.99 18.52 -4.36
CA VAL A 456 16.28 19.94 -4.29
C VAL A 456 15.00 20.75 -4.12
N LYS A 457 15.00 21.67 -3.20
CA LYS A 457 13.98 22.72 -3.03
C LYS A 457 14.52 24.05 -3.53
N TYR A 458 13.63 24.98 -3.92
CA TYR A 458 13.98 26.31 -4.37
C TYR A 458 13.39 27.37 -3.44
N ASN A 459 14.26 28.23 -2.87
CA ASN A 459 13.81 29.43 -2.17
C ASN A 459 13.43 30.51 -3.20
N THR A 460 12.15 30.61 -3.54
CA THR A 460 11.62 31.56 -4.53
C THR A 460 11.50 32.99 -4.02
N LYS A 461 11.75 33.26 -2.73
CA LYS A 461 11.84 34.62 -2.16
C LYS A 461 13.14 35.32 -2.64
N GLU A 462 14.17 34.57 -2.95
CA GLU A 462 15.40 35.09 -3.53
C GLU A 462 15.29 35.21 -5.07
N LYS A 463 15.99 36.16 -5.67
CA LYS A 463 15.99 36.37 -7.14
C LYS A 463 17.43 36.46 -7.63
N PRO A 464 17.95 35.49 -8.42
CA PRO A 464 17.23 34.25 -8.86
C PRO A 464 16.89 33.34 -7.68
N ALA A 465 15.92 32.43 -7.85
CA ALA A 465 15.53 31.48 -6.84
C ALA A 465 16.74 30.63 -6.40
N LYS A 466 17.02 30.61 -5.10
CA LYS A 466 18.17 29.90 -4.58
C LYS A 466 17.89 28.41 -4.43
N ARG A 467 18.77 27.61 -4.98
CA ARG A 467 18.76 26.16 -4.85
C ARG A 467 19.16 25.74 -3.42
N VAL A 468 18.41 24.86 -2.81
CA VAL A 468 18.67 24.27 -1.49
C VAL A 468 18.62 22.75 -1.60
N ILE A 469 19.74 22.08 -1.37
CA ILE A 469 19.83 20.62 -1.37
C ILE A 469 19.13 20.11 -0.11
N ASN A 470 18.10 19.32 -0.30
CA ASN A 470 17.33 18.68 0.77
C ASN A 470 17.74 17.21 0.94
N GLY A 471 18.10 16.52 -0.13
CA GLY A 471 18.68 15.18 -0.12
C GLY A 471 20.10 15.17 0.47
N ASN A 472 20.63 13.97 0.70
CA ASN A 472 21.98 13.78 1.23
C ASN A 472 22.70 12.66 0.44
N PRO A 473 23.58 13.01 -0.49
CA PRO A 473 24.32 12.02 -1.30
C PRO A 473 25.31 11.15 -0.51
N SER A 474 25.49 11.40 0.79
CA SER A 474 26.41 10.62 1.64
C SER A 474 25.70 9.54 2.45
N LEU A 475 24.44 9.24 2.14
CA LEU A 475 23.69 8.20 2.84
C LEU A 475 24.22 6.79 2.54
N ASN A 476 24.28 5.99 3.59
CA ASN A 476 24.44 4.54 3.50
C ASN A 476 23.08 3.87 3.23
N GLN A 477 23.11 2.63 2.73
CA GLN A 477 21.92 1.79 2.67
C GLN A 477 21.47 1.38 4.08
N THR A 478 20.15 1.31 4.29
CA THR A 478 19.57 0.76 5.52
C THR A 478 19.68 -0.76 5.54
N THR A 479 20.03 -1.33 6.68
CA THR A 479 19.98 -2.78 6.93
C THR A 479 19.01 -3.08 8.08
N ASN A 480 18.08 -3.99 7.85
CA ASN A 480 17.19 -4.55 8.89
C ASN A 480 17.66 -5.96 9.29
N TYR A 481 17.81 -6.20 10.58
CA TYR A 481 17.93 -7.53 11.20
C TYR A 481 16.66 -7.76 12.03
N GLU A 482 15.93 -8.81 11.73
CA GLU A 482 14.65 -9.06 12.38
C GLU A 482 14.52 -10.47 12.90
N LEU A 483 13.87 -10.61 14.05
CA LEU A 483 13.47 -11.84 14.69
C LEU A 483 11.95 -11.84 14.85
N ASP A 484 11.29 -12.86 14.32
CA ASP A 484 9.86 -13.14 14.54
C ASP A 484 9.71 -14.43 15.34
N VAL A 485 8.77 -14.47 16.28
CA VAL A 485 8.38 -15.67 17.02
C VAL A 485 6.87 -15.66 17.20
N GLY A 486 6.24 -16.83 17.12
CA GLY A 486 4.82 -16.90 17.36
C GLY A 486 4.25 -18.30 17.46
N VAL A 487 2.95 -18.33 17.71
CA VAL A 487 2.15 -19.56 17.84
C VAL A 487 0.82 -19.37 17.13
N GLU A 488 0.38 -20.42 16.47
CA GLU A 488 -0.94 -20.54 15.87
C GLU A 488 -1.63 -21.77 16.44
N LYS A 489 -2.81 -21.56 17.01
CA LYS A 489 -3.61 -22.62 17.65
C LYS A 489 -4.98 -22.70 17.00
N TYR A 490 -5.33 -23.89 16.58
CA TYR A 490 -6.65 -24.21 16.05
C TYR A 490 -7.50 -24.86 17.15
N PHE A 491 -8.77 -24.55 17.15
CA PHE A 491 -9.80 -25.11 18.02
C PHE A 491 -10.92 -25.67 17.14
N PRO A 492 -11.82 -26.52 17.67
CA PRO A 492 -12.94 -27.02 16.89
C PRO A 492 -13.79 -25.90 16.22
N ASN A 493 -13.90 -24.76 16.89
CA ASN A 493 -14.76 -23.64 16.46
C ASN A 493 -13.96 -22.35 16.23
N GLY A 494 -12.64 -22.42 16.00
CA GLY A 494 -11.90 -21.18 15.76
C GLY A 494 -10.40 -21.37 15.76
N GLN A 495 -9.71 -20.24 15.64
CA GLN A 495 -8.27 -20.18 15.63
C GLN A 495 -7.76 -18.95 16.36
N LEU A 496 -6.57 -19.04 16.89
CA LEU A 496 -5.86 -17.93 17.52
C LEU A 496 -4.42 -17.92 17.04
N LYS A 497 -3.92 -16.76 16.66
CA LYS A 497 -2.53 -16.54 16.25
C LYS A 497 -1.94 -15.41 17.07
N PHE A 498 -0.82 -15.68 17.71
CA PHE A 498 0.01 -14.70 18.39
C PHE A 498 1.37 -14.62 17.72
N LYS A 499 1.88 -13.41 17.52
CA LYS A 499 3.18 -13.16 16.95
C LYS A 499 3.84 -11.97 17.64
N THR A 500 5.15 -12.02 17.83
CA THR A 500 5.98 -10.89 18.24
C THR A 500 7.17 -10.78 17.32
N PHE A 501 7.66 -9.54 17.13
CA PHE A 501 8.82 -9.26 16.31
C PHE A 501 9.75 -8.23 16.98
N TYR A 502 11.01 -8.28 16.59
CA TYR A 502 12.03 -7.30 16.93
C TYR A 502 12.90 -7.03 15.72
N SER A 503 12.84 -5.77 15.22
CA SER A 503 13.65 -5.25 14.12
C SER A 503 14.75 -4.36 14.65
N LYS A 504 16.00 -4.66 14.32
CA LYS A 504 17.16 -3.79 14.54
C LYS A 504 17.56 -3.16 13.22
N LEU A 505 17.37 -1.86 13.10
CA LEU A 505 17.66 -1.07 11.92
C LEU A 505 19.04 -0.42 12.07
N LYS A 506 19.93 -0.75 11.16
CA LYS A 506 21.25 -0.14 11.03
C LYS A 506 21.26 0.83 9.87
N ASP A 507 21.88 2.00 10.07
CA ASP A 507 21.93 3.05 9.05
C ASP A 507 20.53 3.40 8.51
N TYR A 508 19.49 3.38 9.37
CA TYR A 508 18.13 3.70 8.98
C TYR A 508 18.04 5.13 8.46
N ILE A 509 17.58 5.29 7.22
CA ILE A 509 17.46 6.62 6.59
C ILE A 509 16.30 7.35 7.22
N TYR A 510 16.60 8.44 7.90
CA TYR A 510 15.67 9.21 8.70
C TYR A 510 15.69 10.69 8.34
N TYR A 511 14.53 11.34 8.35
CA TYR A 511 14.42 12.76 8.06
C TYR A 511 14.65 13.60 9.32
N ASN A 512 15.52 14.62 9.23
CA ASN A 512 15.79 15.59 10.26
C ASN A 512 15.32 17.00 9.84
N GLY A 513 14.16 17.42 10.33
CA GLY A 513 13.55 18.70 10.03
C GLY A 513 14.29 19.92 10.64
N SER A 514 15.23 19.69 11.56
CA SER A 514 16.04 20.75 12.18
C SER A 514 17.14 21.27 11.27
N LEU A 515 17.55 20.49 10.28
CA LEU A 515 18.62 20.84 9.35
C LEU A 515 18.11 21.78 8.25
N LYS A 516 18.98 22.71 7.81
CA LYS A 516 18.68 23.64 6.71
C LYS A 516 18.95 23.05 5.33
N LYS A 517 19.73 21.96 5.24
CA LYS A 517 20.12 21.22 4.06
C LYS A 517 20.49 19.80 4.45
N ASN A 518 20.53 18.87 3.48
CA ASN A 518 20.87 17.47 3.72
C ASN A 518 20.03 16.89 4.86
N ASN A 519 18.71 17.02 4.72
CA ASN A 519 17.76 16.71 5.78
C ASN A 519 17.60 15.20 6.06
N PHE A 520 18.28 14.33 5.32
CA PHE A 520 18.29 12.90 5.59
C PHE A 520 19.60 12.48 6.25
N GLU A 521 19.49 11.68 7.29
CA GLU A 521 20.62 11.14 8.05
C GLU A 521 20.46 9.63 8.23
N ASN A 522 21.56 8.91 8.37
CA ASN A 522 21.53 7.53 8.83
C ASN A 522 21.55 7.50 10.36
N ILE A 523 20.62 6.76 10.96
CA ILE A 523 20.55 6.50 12.39
C ILE A 523 20.44 5.00 12.66
N ASP A 524 20.89 4.53 13.80
CA ASP A 524 20.51 3.23 14.31
C ASP A 524 19.20 3.34 15.08
N ALA A 525 18.30 2.37 14.89
CA ALA A 525 16.99 2.35 15.53
C ALA A 525 16.52 0.91 15.76
N ASN A 526 15.49 0.77 16.58
CA ASN A 526 14.79 -0.51 16.74
C ASN A 526 13.28 -0.30 16.71
N ILE A 527 12.57 -1.30 16.16
CA ILE A 527 11.12 -1.39 16.19
C ILE A 527 10.75 -2.78 16.69
N TYR A 528 9.86 -2.87 17.64
CA TYR A 528 9.35 -4.13 18.14
C TYR A 528 7.84 -4.06 18.37
N GLY A 529 7.22 -5.22 18.37
CA GLY A 529 5.77 -5.26 18.54
C GLY A 529 5.22 -6.66 18.70
N LEU A 530 3.93 -6.70 18.88
CA LEU A 530 3.15 -7.93 18.97
C LEU A 530 1.86 -7.80 18.16
N GLU A 531 1.39 -8.91 17.68
CA GLU A 531 0.12 -9.07 16.98
C GLU A 531 -0.63 -10.26 17.55
N LEU A 532 -1.91 -10.09 17.78
CA LEU A 532 -2.85 -11.14 18.16
C LEU A 532 -4.00 -11.08 17.15
N SER A 533 -4.41 -12.21 16.61
CA SER A 533 -5.59 -12.31 15.76
C SER A 533 -6.30 -13.63 15.98
N GLY A 534 -7.60 -13.66 15.81
CA GLY A 534 -8.38 -14.88 15.96
C GLY A 534 -9.77 -14.75 15.40
N THR A 535 -10.29 -15.89 14.99
CA THR A 535 -11.68 -16.09 14.56
C THR A 535 -12.33 -17.16 15.41
N TYR A 536 -13.56 -16.95 15.81
CA TYR A 536 -14.34 -17.90 16.62
C TYR A 536 -15.77 -18.04 16.11
N LEU A 537 -16.17 -19.25 15.76
CA LEU A 537 -17.52 -19.62 15.37
C LEU A 537 -18.33 -19.87 16.65
N ALA A 538 -19.10 -18.88 17.07
CA ALA A 538 -19.89 -18.94 18.30
C ALA A 538 -21.13 -19.86 18.15
N THR A 539 -21.76 -19.82 16.98
CA THR A 539 -22.81 -20.72 16.49
C THR A 539 -22.64 -20.98 15.02
N ASP A 540 -23.44 -21.84 14.41
CA ASP A 540 -23.44 -22.08 12.97
C ASP A 540 -23.75 -20.81 12.12
N ALA A 541 -24.27 -19.76 12.76
CA ALA A 541 -24.69 -18.52 12.12
C ALA A 541 -23.96 -17.27 12.68
N ILE A 542 -23.18 -17.39 13.74
CA ILE A 542 -22.51 -16.23 14.36
C ILE A 542 -21.02 -16.52 14.49
N TYR A 543 -20.22 -15.67 13.87
CA TYR A 543 -18.79 -15.71 14.03
C TYR A 543 -18.21 -14.36 14.46
N LEU A 544 -17.10 -14.44 15.17
CA LEU A 544 -16.38 -13.33 15.76
C LEU A 544 -14.99 -13.29 15.17
N ASP A 545 -14.56 -12.12 14.73
CA ASP A 545 -13.17 -11.86 14.34
C ASP A 545 -12.60 -10.77 15.22
N ALA A 546 -11.35 -10.93 15.64
CA ALA A 546 -10.63 -9.91 16.39
C ALA A 546 -9.16 -9.90 16.02
N GLY A 547 -8.59 -8.70 15.99
CA GLY A 547 -7.18 -8.49 15.76
C GLY A 547 -6.65 -7.30 16.53
N LEU A 548 -5.45 -7.45 17.09
CA LEU A 548 -4.77 -6.43 17.87
C LEU A 548 -3.34 -6.33 17.37
N ALA A 549 -2.82 -5.10 17.20
CA ALA A 549 -1.43 -4.85 16.92
C ALA A 549 -0.89 -3.73 17.81
N TYR A 550 0.26 -3.99 18.42
CA TYR A 550 1.05 -3.02 19.17
C TYR A 550 2.46 -2.95 18.62
N LYS A 551 3.01 -1.75 18.53
CA LYS A 551 4.39 -1.54 18.11
C LYS A 551 4.99 -0.34 18.82
N LYS A 552 6.31 -0.38 19.02
CA LYS A 552 7.11 0.72 19.56
C LYS A 552 8.39 0.85 18.77
N GLY A 553 8.78 2.07 18.45
CA GLY A 553 10.01 2.40 17.73
C GLY A 553 10.86 3.39 18.48
N ARG A 554 12.17 3.16 18.54
CA ARG A 554 13.13 3.99 19.27
C ARG A 554 14.38 4.23 18.44
N LYS A 555 14.88 5.45 18.49
CA LYS A 555 16.20 5.84 17.97
C LYS A 555 17.29 5.39 18.96
N ASP A 556 18.19 4.52 18.52
CA ASP A 556 19.42 4.19 19.28
C ASP A 556 20.44 5.30 19.12
N THR A 557 20.58 5.82 17.88
CA THR A 557 21.37 7.01 17.56
C THR A 557 20.45 8.20 17.36
N LEU A 558 20.72 9.29 18.06
CA LEU A 558 19.94 10.53 17.90
C LEU A 558 20.28 11.23 16.59
N THR A 559 19.29 11.85 15.97
CA THR A 559 19.48 12.77 14.85
C THR A 559 20.22 14.03 15.30
N THR A 560 20.99 14.63 14.39
CA THR A 560 21.82 15.81 14.68
C THR A 560 20.99 16.96 15.25
N GLY A 561 21.36 17.42 16.45
CA GLY A 561 20.71 18.54 17.13
C GLY A 561 19.33 18.23 17.75
N GLN A 562 18.96 16.96 17.84
CA GLN A 562 17.72 16.50 18.47
C GLN A 562 18.00 15.61 19.67
N SER A 563 17.06 15.53 20.60
CA SER A 563 17.14 14.72 21.83
C SER A 563 16.01 13.69 21.94
N ASP A 564 15.02 13.77 21.08
CA ASP A 564 13.88 12.87 21.04
C ASP A 564 14.31 11.48 20.56
N ARG A 565 13.87 10.43 21.27
CA ARG A 565 14.21 9.04 20.96
C ARG A 565 13.06 8.27 20.31
N ASP A 566 11.87 8.82 20.25
CA ASP A 566 10.76 8.15 19.59
C ASP A 566 10.87 8.26 18.07
N LEU A 567 10.59 7.18 17.36
CA LEU A 567 10.53 7.17 15.90
C LEU A 567 9.18 7.72 15.44
N ALA A 568 9.19 8.52 14.39
CA ALA A 568 7.97 8.93 13.71
C ALA A 568 7.27 7.76 13.01
N ASP A 569 5.97 7.91 12.75
CA ASP A 569 5.10 6.94 12.04
C ASP A 569 4.83 5.63 12.82
N ILE A 570 5.14 5.58 14.10
CA ILE A 570 4.83 4.42 14.94
C ILE A 570 3.41 4.56 15.50
N SER A 571 2.44 4.06 14.75
CA SER A 571 1.03 4.11 15.18
C SER A 571 0.81 3.34 16.48
N PRO A 572 -0.07 3.84 17.38
CA PRO A 572 -0.32 3.25 18.70
C PRO A 572 -1.05 1.90 18.61
N LEU A 573 -1.35 1.33 19.77
CA LEU A 573 -2.15 0.10 19.89
C LEU A 573 -3.45 0.24 19.10
N LYS A 574 -3.72 -0.74 18.24
CA LYS A 574 -4.91 -0.80 17.39
C LYS A 574 -5.62 -2.13 17.59
N LEU A 575 -6.90 -2.06 17.83
CA LEU A 575 -7.82 -3.20 17.98
C LEU A 575 -8.86 -3.15 16.86
N HIS A 576 -9.09 -4.28 16.23
CA HIS A 576 -10.26 -4.54 15.39
C HIS A 576 -11.07 -5.65 16.02
N ALA A 577 -12.40 -5.54 15.98
CA ALA A 577 -13.29 -6.62 16.35
C ALA A 577 -14.54 -6.58 15.48
N SER A 578 -15.07 -7.73 15.09
CA SER A 578 -16.34 -7.80 14.39
C SER A 578 -17.19 -8.99 14.84
N VAL A 579 -18.48 -8.82 14.73
CA VAL A 579 -19.49 -9.88 14.90
C VAL A 579 -20.27 -9.93 13.60
N THR A 580 -20.28 -11.10 12.96
CA THR A 580 -21.10 -11.35 11.78
C THR A 580 -22.18 -12.36 12.11
N TYR A 581 -23.41 -12.05 11.71
CA TYR A 581 -24.58 -12.90 11.82
C TYR A 581 -25.13 -13.24 10.44
N ASP A 582 -25.04 -14.50 10.05
CA ASP A 582 -25.69 -15.04 8.87
C ASP A 582 -27.16 -15.34 9.21
N TYR A 583 -28.08 -14.46 8.78
CA TYR A 583 -29.50 -14.65 9.07
C TYR A 583 -30.16 -15.67 8.13
N ASP A 584 -29.53 -15.98 7.02
CA ASP A 584 -29.79 -17.12 6.14
C ASP A 584 -28.56 -17.45 5.27
N MET A 585 -28.68 -18.40 4.35
CA MET A 585 -27.58 -18.86 3.49
C MET A 585 -27.10 -17.81 2.47
N GLN A 586 -27.81 -16.71 2.26
CA GLN A 586 -27.57 -15.70 1.24
C GLN A 586 -27.42 -14.29 1.83
N GLY A 587 -27.62 -14.14 3.13
CA GLY A 587 -27.62 -12.82 3.75
C GLY A 587 -26.95 -12.77 5.10
N ASN A 588 -26.26 -11.66 5.40
CA ASN A 588 -25.60 -11.44 6.67
C ASN A 588 -25.65 -9.98 7.12
N VAL A 589 -25.37 -9.81 8.39
CA VAL A 589 -25.15 -8.50 9.03
C VAL A 589 -23.84 -8.57 9.80
N GLN A 590 -22.98 -7.59 9.63
CA GLN A 590 -21.74 -7.45 10.36
C GLN A 590 -21.71 -6.12 11.12
N LEU A 591 -21.44 -6.19 12.40
CA LEU A 591 -21.09 -5.06 13.25
C LEU A 591 -19.59 -5.10 13.52
N SER A 592 -18.85 -4.06 13.18
CA SER A 592 -17.41 -3.98 13.42
C SER A 592 -17.04 -2.77 14.27
N PHE A 593 -15.96 -2.93 15.02
CA PHE A 593 -15.41 -1.93 15.91
C PHE A 593 -13.91 -1.80 15.68
N VAL A 594 -13.42 -0.57 15.56
CA VAL A 594 -12.00 -0.23 15.51
C VAL A 594 -11.70 0.71 16.65
N ALA A 595 -10.73 0.37 17.49
CA ALA A 595 -10.23 1.24 18.56
C ALA A 595 -8.72 1.45 18.39
N VAL A 596 -8.30 2.69 18.60
CA VAL A 596 -6.89 3.08 18.56
C VAL A 596 -6.60 3.91 19.79
N ASP A 597 -5.51 3.58 20.48
CA ASP A 597 -5.08 4.27 21.68
C ASP A 597 -4.57 5.69 21.37
N LYS A 598 -4.35 6.49 22.41
CA LYS A 598 -3.72 7.81 22.29
C LYS A 598 -2.33 7.67 21.63
N TRP A 599 -2.07 8.51 20.63
CA TRP A 599 -0.74 8.60 20.03
C TRP A 599 0.11 9.59 20.80
N SER A 600 0.94 9.12 21.71
CA SER A 600 1.77 9.91 22.61
C SER A 600 3.27 9.63 22.48
N ASP A 601 3.65 8.47 21.93
CA ASP A 601 5.03 8.18 21.54
C ASP A 601 5.26 8.84 20.16
N ILE A 602 5.80 10.06 20.14
CA ILE A 602 5.87 10.93 18.96
C ILE A 602 7.28 11.50 18.77
N ASP A 603 7.67 11.72 17.53
CA ASP A 603 8.84 12.54 17.19
C ASP A 603 8.45 14.02 17.09
N ALA A 604 8.24 14.67 18.26
CA ALA A 604 7.78 16.05 18.33
C ALA A 604 8.77 17.03 17.70
N GLN A 605 10.09 16.76 17.76
CA GLN A 605 11.11 17.64 17.18
C GLN A 605 11.07 17.64 15.65
N ASN A 606 10.56 16.59 15.04
CA ASN A 606 10.26 16.54 13.61
C ASN A 606 8.84 16.94 13.24
N GLY A 607 7.99 17.23 14.23
CA GLY A 607 6.67 17.85 14.04
C GLY A 607 5.49 16.91 14.13
N GLU A 608 5.65 15.69 14.64
CA GLU A 608 4.51 14.88 15.06
C GLU A 608 3.81 15.51 16.26
N GLN A 609 2.52 15.27 16.40
CA GLN A 609 1.65 15.82 17.43
C GLN A 609 1.00 14.70 18.23
N GLU A 610 0.70 14.97 19.52
CA GLU A 610 -0.12 14.06 20.30
C GLU A 610 -1.54 14.00 19.73
N LEU A 611 -2.06 12.81 19.44
CA LEU A 611 -3.41 12.58 18.96
C LEU A 611 -4.24 11.85 20.01
N ALA A 612 -5.48 12.27 20.17
CA ALA A 612 -6.42 11.54 21.03
C ALA A 612 -6.72 10.17 20.46
N GLY A 613 -6.86 9.17 21.33
CA GLY A 613 -7.39 7.87 20.96
C GLY A 613 -8.84 7.96 20.47
N TYR A 614 -9.25 6.99 19.68
CA TYR A 614 -10.62 6.95 19.14
C TYR A 614 -11.19 5.53 19.09
N GLY A 615 -12.52 5.47 18.99
CA GLY A 615 -13.25 4.25 18.70
C GLY A 615 -14.35 4.53 17.69
N VAL A 616 -14.46 3.70 16.66
CA VAL A 616 -15.50 3.79 15.62
C VAL A 616 -16.23 2.47 15.47
N VAL A 617 -17.52 2.56 15.23
CA VAL A 617 -18.44 1.44 15.00
C VAL A 617 -18.93 1.52 13.56
N ASN A 618 -18.91 0.40 12.85
CA ASN A 618 -19.43 0.29 11.50
C ASN A 618 -20.47 -0.83 11.42
N LEU A 619 -21.46 -0.65 10.58
CA LEU A 619 -22.51 -1.64 10.30
C LEU A 619 -22.51 -1.94 8.80
N LYS A 620 -22.57 -3.21 8.44
CA LYS A 620 -22.64 -3.66 7.06
C LYS A 620 -23.62 -4.83 6.95
N THR A 621 -24.39 -4.86 5.89
CA THR A 621 -25.25 -6.02 5.54
C THR A 621 -25.15 -6.29 4.08
N SER A 622 -25.18 -7.57 3.71
CA SER A 622 -25.25 -7.98 2.33
C SER A 622 -26.30 -9.05 2.11
N ARG A 623 -26.84 -9.07 0.90
CA ARG A 623 -27.74 -10.09 0.42
C ARG A 623 -27.43 -10.47 -1.01
N GLU A 624 -27.27 -11.75 -1.24
CA GLU A 624 -27.19 -12.34 -2.58
C GLU A 624 -28.55 -12.91 -2.98
N PHE A 625 -28.85 -12.84 -4.25
CA PHE A 625 -30.06 -13.34 -4.87
C PHE A 625 -29.69 -14.43 -5.89
N ASP A 626 -30.58 -15.40 -6.08
CA ASP A 626 -30.34 -16.56 -6.99
C ASP A 626 -30.09 -16.18 -8.44
N ASN A 627 -30.43 -14.97 -8.85
CA ASN A 627 -30.20 -14.44 -10.19
C ASN A 627 -28.80 -13.82 -10.40
N GLY A 628 -27.90 -13.94 -9.43
CA GLY A 628 -26.54 -13.38 -9.49
C GLY A 628 -26.42 -11.93 -9.04
N LEU A 629 -27.50 -11.30 -8.57
CA LEU A 629 -27.47 -9.96 -7.98
C LEU A 629 -27.03 -10.06 -6.51
N THR A 630 -26.09 -9.22 -6.11
CA THR A 630 -25.73 -8.99 -4.68
C THR A 630 -25.97 -7.53 -4.36
N LEU A 631 -26.69 -7.28 -3.26
CA LEU A 631 -26.86 -5.95 -2.69
C LEU A 631 -26.08 -5.85 -1.38
N LEU A 632 -25.34 -4.77 -1.21
CA LEU A 632 -24.59 -4.47 0.01
C LEU A 632 -24.95 -3.05 0.46
N PHE A 633 -25.34 -2.91 1.73
CA PHE A 633 -25.59 -1.62 2.38
C PHE A 633 -24.71 -1.50 3.61
N GLY A 634 -24.20 -0.31 3.89
CA GLY A 634 -23.43 -0.10 5.09
C GLY A 634 -23.39 1.35 5.57
N VAL A 635 -22.98 1.48 6.81
CA VAL A 635 -22.74 2.75 7.49
C VAL A 635 -21.42 2.65 8.24
N ASP A 636 -20.44 3.42 7.80
CA ASP A 636 -19.18 3.57 8.53
C ASP A 636 -19.25 4.76 9.48
N ASN A 637 -18.48 4.68 10.57
CA ASN A 637 -18.47 5.69 11.61
C ASN A 637 -19.90 6.04 12.06
N LEU A 638 -20.65 5.00 12.47
CA LEU A 638 -22.09 5.10 12.81
C LEU A 638 -22.40 6.20 13.82
N LEU A 639 -21.48 6.48 14.73
CA LEU A 639 -21.62 7.48 15.79
C LEU A 639 -21.11 8.88 15.40
N ASP A 640 -20.70 9.07 14.15
CA ASP A 640 -20.23 10.35 13.60
C ASP A 640 -19.05 10.95 14.38
N LYS A 641 -18.10 10.09 14.76
CA LYS A 641 -16.94 10.51 15.54
C LYS A 641 -15.96 11.30 14.67
N THR A 642 -15.51 12.46 15.14
CA THR A 642 -14.35 13.18 14.57
C THR A 642 -13.07 12.57 15.11
N TYR A 643 -12.16 12.16 14.22
CA TYR A 643 -10.89 11.54 14.58
C TYR A 643 -9.86 11.65 13.46
N THR A 644 -8.59 11.47 13.81
CA THR A 644 -7.45 11.52 12.90
C THR A 644 -6.65 10.24 13.03
N THR A 645 -6.30 9.61 11.89
CA THR A 645 -5.53 8.35 11.86
C THR A 645 -4.06 8.55 11.53
N THR A 646 -3.71 9.68 10.93
CA THR A 646 -2.39 9.93 10.37
C THR A 646 -1.69 11.04 11.12
N ASN A 647 -0.56 10.73 11.73
CA ASN A 647 0.35 11.71 12.30
C ASN A 647 1.44 12.02 11.27
N THR A 648 1.43 13.25 10.74
CA THR A 648 2.40 13.65 9.72
C THR A 648 3.45 14.59 10.28
N TYR A 649 4.69 14.42 9.85
CA TYR A 649 5.81 15.22 10.26
C TYR A 649 6.49 15.98 9.10
N LYS A 650 7.50 16.77 9.39
CA LYS A 650 8.09 17.76 8.46
C LYS A 650 8.86 17.18 7.28
N ASP A 651 8.92 15.86 7.11
CA ASP A 651 9.52 15.23 5.92
C ASP A 651 8.75 15.52 4.62
N LEU A 652 7.54 16.06 4.74
CA LEU A 652 6.64 16.40 3.64
C LEU A 652 6.50 17.91 3.48
N ILE A 653 6.07 18.35 2.30
CA ILE A 653 5.73 19.75 2.02
C ILE A 653 4.29 20.01 2.44
N LEU A 654 4.09 20.07 3.74
CA LEU A 654 2.78 20.25 4.35
C LEU A 654 2.48 21.71 4.70
N MET A 655 1.21 21.96 5.01
CA MET A 655 0.80 23.18 5.71
C MET A 655 1.35 23.12 7.13
N THR A 656 2.19 24.08 7.48
CA THR A 656 2.73 24.24 8.83
C THR A 656 2.47 25.65 9.31
N ASP A 657 1.89 25.78 10.47
CA ASP A 657 1.91 27.01 11.26
C ASP A 657 3.01 26.88 12.33
N SER A 658 3.56 27.95 12.78
CA SER A 658 4.67 28.10 13.76
C SER A 658 5.30 26.82 14.37
N SER A 659 4.52 25.86 14.82
CA SER A 659 4.95 24.58 15.43
C SER A 659 4.31 23.35 14.77
N ASP A 660 3.05 23.43 14.34
CA ASP A 660 2.23 22.29 14.04
C ASP A 660 2.01 22.10 12.53
N THR A 661 1.96 20.85 12.08
CA THR A 661 1.52 20.50 10.72
C THR A 661 0.02 20.32 10.68
N MET A 662 -0.62 20.71 9.58
CA MET A 662 -2.04 20.42 9.37
C MET A 662 -2.23 18.92 9.26
N LEU A 663 -3.12 18.37 10.07
CA LEU A 663 -3.62 17.01 9.99
C LEU A 663 -5.02 17.04 9.37
N ILE A 664 -5.38 15.97 8.67
CA ILE A 664 -6.71 15.81 8.08
C ILE A 664 -7.51 14.82 8.93
N ASN A 665 -8.74 15.17 9.26
CA ASN A 665 -9.67 14.26 9.93
C ASN A 665 -10.18 13.19 8.94
N GLU A 666 -10.52 12.04 9.49
CA GLU A 666 -11.18 10.96 8.77
C GLU A 666 -12.64 11.33 8.44
N PRO A 667 -13.25 10.66 7.44
CA PRO A 667 -14.66 10.88 7.13
C PRO A 667 -15.56 10.69 8.36
N GLY A 668 -16.55 11.55 8.51
CA GLY A 668 -17.67 11.41 9.43
C GLY A 668 -18.52 10.21 9.07
N ARG A 669 -19.80 10.22 9.42
CA ARG A 669 -20.72 9.12 9.09
C ARG A 669 -20.86 8.96 7.58
N TYR A 670 -20.47 7.78 7.09
CA TYR A 670 -20.49 7.46 5.66
C TYR A 670 -21.49 6.34 5.38
N VAL A 671 -22.57 6.66 4.67
CA VAL A 671 -23.59 5.69 4.23
C VAL A 671 -23.31 5.30 2.80
N TYR A 672 -23.42 4.03 2.46
CA TYR A 672 -23.16 3.53 1.11
C TYR A 672 -24.05 2.35 0.72
N LEU A 673 -24.28 2.25 -0.58
CA LEU A 673 -25.02 1.16 -1.23
C LEU A 673 -24.21 0.65 -2.43
N ASN A 674 -24.14 -0.66 -2.56
CA ASN A 674 -23.56 -1.32 -3.72
C ASN A 674 -24.57 -2.32 -4.29
N ALA A 675 -24.60 -2.41 -5.62
CA ALA A 675 -25.31 -3.44 -6.36
C ALA A 675 -24.32 -4.09 -7.34
N THR A 676 -24.05 -5.37 -7.17
CA THR A 676 -23.15 -6.16 -8.03
C THR A 676 -23.95 -7.27 -8.69
N TYR A 677 -23.79 -7.42 -10.01
CA TYR A 677 -24.40 -8.48 -10.80
C TYR A 677 -23.31 -9.33 -11.45
N MET A 678 -23.37 -10.65 -11.19
CA MET A 678 -22.46 -11.64 -11.78
C MET A 678 -23.22 -12.54 -12.76
N PHE A 679 -22.59 -12.88 -13.89
CA PHE A 679 -23.17 -13.71 -14.94
C PHE A 679 -22.17 -14.66 -15.58
#